data_cc3e889d7fee0477ba0a13fab2e68489
#
_entry.id   cc3e889d7fee0477ba0a13fab2e68489
#
_cell.length_a   1.000
_cell.length_b   1.000
_cell.length_c   1.000
_cell.angle_alpha   90.00
_cell.angle_beta   90.00
_cell.angle_gamma   90.00
#
_symmetry.space_group_name_H-M   'P 1'
#
loop_
_entity.id
_entity.type
_entity.pdbx_description
1 polymer ?
#
loop_
_entity_poly.entity_id
_entity_poly.type
_entity_poly.pdbx_seq_one_letter_code
_entity_poly.pdbx_strand_id
1 'polypeptide(L)'
;MALTGKSSSAQGAQTSASAGGRDLLWTGVVASALAASFAMALYFRMYRVFYWGWWIDEFDPYIRYYLALYTLQHGISWWFKGAYFPDFWYPWGVDWARVLIPGVSLYGLSVYFLLRPFGFDLWHAVVVAPALYNALAVFTMYYFVSRFSDKKAAVLAALLTAIAPTYLQRGFGGWFDDEALTLFLAPLGLGLLIEALKKRPVLYGVLGTTAIGFVAWTWGAQFYIWNLVGLSALVLVAYAVLRAAQGTSPGFSTRNLAISYTIFYFLFAAFESAVLRYGPHMLRSIYNFIPTLGLLAVVGYYLLEARVGLARSYRFLKRFAWVIAAAVVLVAASIPVLAYFHVISGKFLATILPFGRSAIVQSVAEHTYSTFQLELGSYGPVIPFIIASIPSLASPYALPLLTYLVTGSYTAVTQVRLLILVAPAAVAAAAVGMAQLLKIRRFGWAVALMAIASLALFTALGWGTATSPQQIVVSATAGPSVPSADWLDALMWMATRLPPNASVAEWWDYGYWVTILGHRPSLADNSTINSTQIGTIGLAFMSPVETGINIFSKDLKTHYIAAFMPWSALCAYPGYSQFGLWSSQIVQLGNATGWFALPFCTLVPEIPAGGDFLKSYWMAQIANQVYGTDVAKFGLPASYAQHLANPFGYFFTGTSQIGPYFVVGNQFLIVPLNLTTLLYTMLFNMERVYWMWTTYSPYGYPTWIFAGVPAANILTGNETYVPWDVYYAYAKIPPQNQVILGSLCTVSSAGFCYPIAGLNATGFAATSLPPNLRLVYVSKPYGWVVVYQIT
;
A
#
# COMPACT_ATOMS: atom_id res chain seq x y z
N MET A 1 -32.07 -3.74 79.93
CA MET A 1 -32.32 -5.17 79.62
C MET A 1 -32.55 -5.25 78.14
N ALA A 2 -31.62 -5.46 77.39
CA ALA A 2 -31.18 -6.69 76.76
C ALA A 2 -31.96 -7.07 75.48
N LEU A 3 -31.22 -7.23 74.40
CA LEU A 3 -31.58 -7.91 73.12
C LEU A 3 -32.05 -6.99 71.98
N THR A 4 -31.09 -6.35 71.28
CA THR A 4 -31.11 -6.17 69.81
C THR A 4 -29.69 -5.96 69.32
N GLY A 5 -29.02 -7.02 68.94
CA GLY A 5 -27.70 -6.99 68.40
C GLY A 5 -27.31 -8.30 67.76
N LYS A 6 -27.84 -8.60 66.57
CA LYS A 6 -27.28 -9.58 65.58
C LYS A 6 -28.14 -9.66 64.32
N SER A 7 -28.03 -8.67 63.42
CA SER A 7 -28.52 -8.82 62.06
C SER A 7 -27.72 -8.06 61.00
N SER A 8 -26.64 -7.30 61.36
CA SER A 8 -25.91 -6.52 60.38
C SER A 8 -24.69 -7.22 59.72
N SER A 9 -24.24 -8.35 60.27
CA SER A 9 -23.07 -9.06 59.74
C SER A 9 -23.40 -10.03 58.59
N ALA A 10 -24.64 -10.58 58.50
CA ALA A 10 -25.00 -11.53 57.48
C ALA A 10 -25.34 -10.84 56.15
N GLN A 11 -25.90 -9.61 56.15
CA GLN A 11 -26.18 -8.85 54.93
C GLN A 11 -24.93 -8.28 54.31
N GLY A 12 -23.90 -7.91 55.09
CA GLY A 12 -22.62 -7.46 54.57
C GLY A 12 -21.82 -8.57 53.86
N ALA A 13 -21.91 -9.82 54.37
CA ALA A 13 -21.23 -10.96 53.77
C ALA A 13 -21.91 -11.47 52.49
N GLN A 14 -23.26 -11.41 52.41
CA GLN A 14 -23.96 -11.77 51.18
C GLN A 14 -23.80 -10.72 50.08
N THR A 15 -23.71 -9.43 50.36
CA THR A 15 -23.44 -8.38 49.36
C THR A 15 -22.01 -8.43 48.84
N SER A 16 -21.04 -8.77 49.67
CA SER A 16 -19.63 -8.93 49.24
C SER A 16 -19.41 -10.20 48.41
N ALA A 17 -20.04 -11.29 48.75
CA ALA A 17 -19.98 -12.54 47.97
C ALA A 17 -20.70 -12.42 46.61
N SER A 18 -21.84 -11.69 46.53
CA SER A 18 -22.53 -11.41 45.26
C SER A 18 -21.77 -10.41 44.38
N ALA A 19 -21.06 -9.47 44.94
CA ALA A 19 -20.19 -8.53 44.18
C ALA A 19 -18.97 -9.26 43.59
N GLY A 20 -18.29 -10.09 44.39
CA GLY A 20 -17.17 -10.90 43.89
C GLY A 20 -17.55 -11.88 42.79
N GLY A 21 -18.72 -12.52 42.89
CA GLY A 21 -19.26 -13.41 41.86
C GLY A 21 -19.57 -12.71 40.53
N ARG A 22 -20.14 -11.50 40.59
CA ARG A 22 -20.40 -10.67 39.38
C ARG A 22 -19.11 -10.19 38.71
N ASP A 23 -18.09 -9.81 39.48
CA ASP A 23 -16.79 -9.38 38.94
C ASP A 23 -16.07 -10.54 38.28
N LEU A 24 -16.13 -11.76 38.83
CA LEU A 24 -15.56 -12.95 38.24
C LEU A 24 -16.26 -13.32 36.92
N LEU A 25 -17.60 -13.32 36.92
CA LEU A 25 -18.39 -13.57 35.70
C LEU A 25 -18.06 -12.55 34.59
N TRP A 26 -18.00 -11.27 34.95
CA TRP A 26 -17.68 -10.22 33.99
C TRP A 26 -16.25 -10.36 33.44
N THR A 27 -15.30 -10.76 34.28
CA THR A 27 -13.93 -11.04 33.85
C THR A 27 -13.88 -12.23 32.88
N GLY A 28 -14.66 -13.29 33.14
CA GLY A 28 -14.84 -14.42 32.23
C GLY A 28 -15.40 -14.00 30.88
N VAL A 29 -16.46 -13.17 30.87
CA VAL A 29 -17.07 -12.65 29.63
C VAL A 29 -16.06 -11.83 28.81
N VAL A 30 -15.30 -10.95 29.44
CA VAL A 30 -14.24 -10.17 28.76
C VAL A 30 -13.16 -11.08 28.19
N ALA A 31 -12.69 -12.06 28.97
CA ALA A 31 -11.66 -12.99 28.50
C ALA A 31 -12.15 -13.80 27.29
N SER A 32 -13.39 -14.32 27.35
CA SER A 32 -14.01 -15.06 26.24
C SER A 32 -14.20 -14.20 24.99
N ALA A 33 -14.65 -12.95 25.16
CA ALA A 33 -14.80 -12.01 24.05
C ALA A 33 -13.44 -11.68 23.38
N LEU A 34 -12.39 -11.47 24.16
CA LEU A 34 -11.03 -11.23 23.65
C LEU A 34 -10.48 -12.48 22.93
N ALA A 35 -10.68 -13.67 23.49
CA ALA A 35 -10.26 -14.92 22.87
C ALA A 35 -10.98 -15.16 21.52
N ALA A 36 -12.30 -14.92 21.49
CA ALA A 36 -13.10 -15.01 20.26
C ALA A 36 -12.66 -13.97 19.23
N SER A 37 -12.44 -12.71 19.65
CA SER A 37 -11.95 -11.66 18.76
C SER A 37 -10.57 -11.99 18.20
N PHE A 38 -9.67 -12.54 19.01
CA PHE A 38 -8.34 -12.96 18.56
C PHE A 38 -8.42 -14.14 17.57
N ALA A 39 -9.23 -15.16 17.87
CA ALA A 39 -9.41 -16.30 16.99
C ALA A 39 -9.99 -15.88 15.63
N MET A 40 -10.98 -15.00 15.63
CA MET A 40 -11.57 -14.42 14.41
C MET A 40 -10.53 -13.56 13.65
N ALA A 41 -9.79 -12.73 14.36
CA ALA A 41 -8.73 -11.92 13.79
C ALA A 41 -7.67 -12.78 13.09
N LEU A 42 -7.23 -13.84 13.74
CA LEU A 42 -6.22 -14.76 13.20
C LEU A 42 -6.78 -15.54 12.00
N TYR A 43 -8.02 -16.03 12.10
CA TYR A 43 -8.67 -16.74 11.00
C TYR A 43 -8.78 -15.88 9.74
N PHE A 44 -9.27 -14.64 9.84
CA PHE A 44 -9.38 -13.72 8.69
C PHE A 44 -8.02 -13.45 8.05
N ARG A 45 -6.98 -13.28 8.87
CA ARG A 45 -5.63 -12.96 8.40
C ARG A 45 -4.91 -14.18 7.80
N MET A 46 -5.23 -15.38 8.27
CA MET A 46 -4.66 -16.62 7.76
C MET A 46 -5.49 -17.24 6.63
N TYR A 47 -6.70 -16.73 6.35
CA TYR A 47 -7.60 -17.28 5.33
C TYR A 47 -6.87 -17.47 3.99
N ARG A 48 -6.11 -16.49 3.58
CA ARG A 48 -5.36 -16.51 2.33
C ARG A 48 -4.32 -17.64 2.29
N VAL A 49 -3.60 -17.85 3.39
CA VAL A 49 -2.61 -18.93 3.51
C VAL A 49 -3.28 -20.30 3.38
N PHE A 50 -4.46 -20.48 3.99
CA PHE A 50 -5.21 -21.73 3.91
C PHE A 50 -5.78 -21.99 2.52
N TYR A 51 -6.14 -20.95 1.78
CA TYR A 51 -6.80 -21.07 0.49
C TYR A 51 -5.81 -21.10 -0.69
N TRP A 52 -4.75 -20.29 -0.65
CA TRP A 52 -3.79 -20.15 -1.76
C TRP A 52 -2.37 -20.65 -1.45
N GLY A 53 -2.11 -21.07 -0.24
CA GLY A 53 -0.81 -21.60 0.16
C GLY A 53 0.11 -20.61 0.87
N TRP A 54 1.29 -21.10 1.19
CA TRP A 54 2.31 -20.44 2.02
C TRP A 54 3.21 -19.52 1.17
N TRP A 55 2.65 -18.47 0.62
CA TRP A 55 3.36 -17.52 -0.23
C TRP A 55 3.68 -16.23 0.51
N ILE A 56 4.86 -15.67 0.25
CA ILE A 56 5.18 -14.28 0.55
C ILE A 56 4.53 -13.44 -0.55
N ASP A 57 3.88 -12.36 -0.17
CA ASP A 57 3.11 -11.50 -1.05
C ASP A 57 3.90 -10.26 -1.47
N GLU A 58 3.56 -9.65 -2.62
CA GLU A 58 4.16 -8.40 -3.11
C GLU A 58 5.69 -8.46 -3.35
N PHE A 59 6.32 -7.30 -3.38
CA PHE A 59 7.74 -7.13 -3.65
C PHE A 59 8.56 -6.91 -2.37
N ASP A 60 8.17 -5.91 -1.56
CA ASP A 60 8.89 -5.52 -0.35
C ASP A 60 9.03 -6.65 0.68
N PRO A 61 8.04 -7.52 0.91
CA PRO A 61 8.19 -8.67 1.80
C PRO A 61 9.33 -9.63 1.42
N TYR A 62 9.73 -9.71 0.15
CA TYR A 62 10.86 -10.56 -0.26
C TYR A 62 12.20 -10.00 0.22
N ILE A 63 12.45 -8.69 0.11
CA ILE A 63 13.68 -8.13 0.67
C ILE A 63 13.69 -8.25 2.19
N ARG A 64 12.51 -8.11 2.85
CA ARG A 64 12.40 -8.31 4.29
C ARG A 64 12.73 -9.74 4.70
N TYR A 65 12.25 -10.73 3.96
CA TYR A 65 12.61 -12.15 4.15
C TYR A 65 14.10 -12.37 3.94
N TYR A 66 14.67 -11.87 2.84
CA TYR A 66 16.09 -12.00 2.54
C TYR A 66 16.96 -11.43 3.66
N LEU A 67 16.63 -10.26 4.17
CA LEU A 67 17.37 -9.64 5.26
C LEU A 67 17.14 -10.33 6.62
N ALA A 68 15.97 -10.95 6.85
CA ALA A 68 15.75 -11.80 8.00
C ALA A 68 16.62 -13.06 7.93
N LEU A 69 16.70 -13.70 6.74
CA LEU A 69 17.59 -14.85 6.51
C LEU A 69 19.06 -14.45 6.70
N TYR A 70 19.48 -13.33 6.14
CA TYR A 70 20.84 -12.81 6.32
C TYR A 70 21.14 -12.52 7.81
N THR A 71 20.17 -11.94 8.53
CA THR A 71 20.28 -11.68 9.97
C THR A 71 20.38 -12.99 10.78
N LEU A 72 19.65 -14.02 10.39
CA LEU A 72 19.72 -15.35 11.02
C LEU A 72 21.11 -15.98 10.86
N GLN A 73 21.75 -15.80 9.71
CA GLN A 73 23.05 -16.37 9.36
C GLN A 73 24.24 -15.58 9.95
N HIS A 74 24.16 -14.25 9.97
CA HIS A 74 25.28 -13.37 10.31
C HIS A 74 25.10 -12.64 11.65
N GLY A 75 23.97 -12.85 12.34
CA GLY A 75 23.64 -12.16 13.58
C GLY A 75 23.15 -10.73 13.37
N ILE A 76 22.62 -10.10 14.42
CA ILE A 76 22.00 -8.78 14.37
C ILE A 76 23.00 -7.62 14.17
N SER A 77 24.27 -7.84 14.44
CA SER A 77 25.26 -6.74 14.51
C SER A 77 25.46 -6.00 13.20
N TRP A 78 25.22 -6.62 12.06
CA TRP A 78 25.37 -5.99 10.76
C TRP A 78 24.40 -4.83 10.56
N TRP A 79 23.21 -4.84 11.17
CA TRP A 79 22.26 -3.73 11.13
C TRP A 79 22.83 -2.42 11.71
N PHE A 80 23.81 -2.53 12.58
CA PHE A 80 24.46 -1.40 13.27
C PHE A 80 25.86 -1.07 12.72
N LYS A 81 26.45 -1.97 11.91
CA LYS A 81 27.77 -1.80 11.31
C LYS A 81 27.73 -1.54 9.82
N GLY A 82 26.65 -1.95 9.16
CA GLY A 82 26.52 -1.99 7.72
C GLY A 82 26.99 -3.31 7.11
N ALA A 83 26.51 -3.60 5.93
CA ALA A 83 26.94 -4.71 5.08
C ALA A 83 26.67 -4.36 3.61
N TYR A 84 27.61 -4.70 2.75
CA TYR A 84 27.54 -4.39 1.33
C TYR A 84 26.95 -5.58 0.55
N PHE A 85 25.93 -5.30 -0.28
CA PHE A 85 25.21 -6.25 -1.12
C PHE A 85 25.39 -5.88 -2.59
N PRO A 86 26.29 -6.54 -3.34
CA PRO A 86 26.64 -6.16 -4.70
C PRO A 86 25.55 -6.48 -5.73
N ASP A 87 24.68 -7.45 -5.45
CA ASP A 87 23.67 -7.94 -6.39
C ASP A 87 22.41 -7.06 -6.49
N PHE A 88 22.25 -6.09 -5.58
CA PHE A 88 21.20 -5.10 -5.62
C PHE A 88 21.75 -3.77 -6.14
N TRP A 89 20.98 -3.05 -6.95
CA TRP A 89 21.41 -1.76 -7.52
C TRP A 89 22.72 -1.86 -8.30
N TYR A 90 22.84 -2.94 -9.08
CA TYR A 90 24.03 -3.15 -9.91
C TYR A 90 24.26 -1.94 -10.84
N PRO A 91 25.51 -1.52 -11.10
CA PRO A 91 26.75 -2.11 -10.60
C PRO A 91 27.24 -1.56 -9.25
N TRP A 92 26.48 -0.70 -8.59
CA TRP A 92 26.92 0.06 -7.41
C TRP A 92 26.81 -0.71 -6.11
N GLY A 93 25.87 -1.64 -6.01
CA GLY A 93 25.55 -2.31 -4.77
C GLY A 93 24.84 -1.40 -3.76
N VAL A 94 24.45 -1.97 -2.61
CA VAL A 94 23.75 -1.24 -1.56
C VAL A 94 24.17 -1.71 -0.17
N ASP A 95 24.17 -0.80 0.79
CA ASP A 95 24.22 -1.12 2.22
C ASP A 95 22.79 -1.05 2.79
N TRP A 96 22.14 -2.19 2.92
CA TRP A 96 20.75 -2.26 3.37
C TRP A 96 20.53 -1.71 4.78
N ALA A 97 21.53 -1.73 5.66
CA ALA A 97 21.39 -1.16 6.99
C ALA A 97 21.25 0.38 6.97
N ARG A 98 21.66 1.03 5.87
CA ARG A 98 21.49 2.48 5.66
C ARG A 98 20.19 2.83 4.92
N VAL A 99 19.57 1.85 4.28
CA VAL A 99 18.34 2.03 3.50
C VAL A 99 17.11 1.53 4.25
N LEU A 100 17.23 0.40 4.92
CA LEU A 100 16.15 -0.26 5.67
C LEU A 100 16.43 -0.25 7.17
N ILE A 101 15.54 -0.85 7.94
CA ILE A 101 15.57 -0.86 9.42
C ILE A 101 15.31 -2.30 9.92
N PRO A 102 15.88 -2.68 11.09
CA PRO A 102 15.95 -4.07 11.54
C PRO A 102 14.63 -4.69 11.98
N GLY A 103 13.61 -3.88 12.33
CA GLY A 103 12.43 -4.35 13.07
C GLY A 103 11.63 -5.41 12.35
N VAL A 104 11.50 -5.32 11.03
CA VAL A 104 10.76 -6.34 10.25
C VAL A 104 11.50 -7.67 10.31
N SER A 105 12.80 -7.69 10.08
CA SER A 105 13.61 -8.91 10.23
C SER A 105 13.49 -9.49 11.65
N LEU A 106 13.53 -8.63 12.68
CA LEU A 106 13.48 -9.07 14.07
C LEU A 106 12.12 -9.67 14.46
N TYR A 107 11.00 -9.09 14.00
CA TYR A 107 9.71 -9.70 14.34
C TYR A 107 9.50 -11.02 13.59
N GLY A 108 9.96 -11.13 12.33
CA GLY A 108 9.97 -12.39 11.61
C GLY A 108 10.78 -13.47 12.33
N LEU A 109 12.00 -13.13 12.77
CA LEU A 109 12.84 -14.02 13.54
C LEU A 109 12.23 -14.39 14.91
N SER A 110 11.52 -13.46 15.57
CA SER A 110 10.82 -13.79 16.82
C SER A 110 9.77 -14.89 16.64
N VAL A 111 9.02 -14.83 15.55
CA VAL A 111 8.05 -15.88 15.19
C VAL A 111 8.76 -17.15 14.75
N TYR A 112 9.85 -17.06 14.02
CA TYR A 112 10.66 -18.22 13.66
C TYR A 112 11.16 -18.99 14.90
N PHE A 113 11.75 -18.30 15.87
CA PHE A 113 12.21 -18.98 17.11
C PHE A 113 11.06 -19.56 17.93
N LEU A 114 9.87 -18.94 17.87
CA LEU A 114 8.66 -19.46 18.51
C LEU A 114 8.15 -20.74 17.81
N LEU A 115 8.17 -20.78 16.49
CA LEU A 115 7.57 -21.85 15.68
C LEU A 115 8.57 -22.96 15.31
N ARG A 116 9.88 -22.69 15.34
CA ARG A 116 10.94 -23.66 15.02
C ARG A 116 10.82 -24.98 15.79
N PRO A 117 10.47 -25.00 17.10
CA PRO A 117 10.30 -26.27 17.82
C PRO A 117 9.17 -27.15 17.25
N PHE A 118 8.26 -26.59 16.49
CA PHE A 118 7.17 -27.29 15.80
C PHE A 118 7.49 -27.65 14.34
N GLY A 119 8.75 -27.50 13.91
CA GLY A 119 9.21 -27.89 12.59
C GLY A 119 9.01 -26.81 11.49
N PHE A 120 8.63 -25.59 11.85
CA PHE A 120 8.52 -24.50 10.87
C PHE A 120 9.90 -23.94 10.52
N ASP A 121 10.14 -23.74 9.24
CA ASP A 121 11.30 -22.98 8.73
C ASP A 121 11.05 -21.48 8.76
N LEU A 122 12.05 -20.70 8.31
CA LEU A 122 11.95 -19.25 8.30
C LEU A 122 10.88 -18.74 7.31
N TRP A 123 10.73 -19.42 6.16
CA TRP A 123 9.72 -19.06 5.16
C TRP A 123 8.30 -19.11 5.75
N HIS A 124 7.93 -20.24 6.33
CA HIS A 124 6.63 -20.39 6.97
C HIS A 124 6.44 -19.43 8.15
N ALA A 125 7.49 -19.19 8.93
CA ALA A 125 7.43 -18.27 10.05
C ALA A 125 7.17 -16.81 9.61
N VAL A 126 7.83 -16.31 8.55
CA VAL A 126 7.60 -14.97 8.05
C VAL A 126 6.24 -14.82 7.36
N VAL A 127 5.69 -15.89 6.79
CA VAL A 127 4.31 -15.89 6.29
C VAL A 127 3.30 -15.74 7.42
N VAL A 128 3.52 -16.40 8.58
CA VAL A 128 2.64 -16.29 9.76
C VAL A 128 2.80 -14.97 10.51
N ALA A 129 4.01 -14.43 10.54
CA ALA A 129 4.37 -13.31 11.41
C ALA A 129 3.43 -12.08 11.29
N PRO A 130 3.09 -11.55 10.10
CA PRO A 130 2.18 -10.42 9.99
C PRO A 130 0.78 -10.76 10.51
N ALA A 131 0.26 -11.94 10.19
CA ALA A 131 -1.06 -12.38 10.66
C ALA A 131 -1.12 -12.49 12.18
N LEU A 132 -0.08 -13.05 12.81
CA LEU A 132 0.00 -13.21 14.26
C LEU A 132 0.07 -11.86 14.98
N TYR A 133 1.03 -11.00 14.62
CA TYR A 133 1.18 -9.70 15.30
C TYR A 133 -0.01 -8.78 15.07
N ASN A 134 -0.58 -8.79 13.88
CA ASN A 134 -1.77 -8.00 13.60
C ASN A 134 -3.03 -8.55 14.31
N ALA A 135 -3.14 -9.88 14.51
CA ALA A 135 -4.19 -10.45 15.34
C ALA A 135 -3.99 -10.12 16.84
N LEU A 136 -2.75 -10.11 17.33
CA LEU A 136 -2.43 -9.68 18.70
C LEU A 136 -2.79 -8.21 18.98
N ALA A 137 -2.96 -7.37 17.93
CA ALA A 137 -3.43 -6.00 18.06
C ALA A 137 -4.82 -5.91 18.73
N VAL A 138 -5.62 -6.96 18.73
CA VAL A 138 -6.89 -7.06 19.48
C VAL A 138 -6.66 -6.78 20.97
N PHE A 139 -5.61 -7.35 21.57
CA PHE A 139 -5.31 -7.17 23.00
C PHE A 139 -4.74 -5.77 23.29
N THR A 140 -3.92 -5.24 22.40
CA THR A 140 -3.32 -3.91 22.58
C THR A 140 -4.35 -2.80 22.38
N MET A 141 -5.32 -2.98 21.48
CA MET A 141 -6.44 -2.08 21.31
C MET A 141 -7.42 -2.13 22.50
N TYR A 142 -7.71 -3.32 23.04
CA TYR A 142 -8.43 -3.43 24.30
C TYR A 142 -7.73 -2.67 25.43
N TYR A 143 -6.42 -2.90 25.58
CA TYR A 143 -5.61 -2.21 26.58
C TYR A 143 -5.65 -0.70 26.38
N PHE A 144 -5.40 -0.22 25.18
CA PHE A 144 -5.39 1.19 24.82
C PHE A 144 -6.72 1.89 25.20
N VAL A 145 -7.83 1.38 24.70
CA VAL A 145 -9.16 1.98 24.95
C VAL A 145 -9.55 1.91 26.43
N SER A 146 -9.17 0.84 27.16
CA SER A 146 -9.43 0.70 28.59
C SER A 146 -8.70 1.76 29.46
N ARG A 147 -7.73 2.49 28.87
CA ARG A 147 -7.01 3.55 29.64
C ARG A 147 -7.80 4.86 29.74
N PHE A 148 -8.73 5.10 28.86
CA PHE A 148 -9.50 6.36 28.83
C PHE A 148 -11.03 6.15 28.70
N SER A 149 -11.49 4.92 28.52
CA SER A 149 -12.90 4.59 28.42
C SER A 149 -13.26 3.36 29.26
N ASP A 150 -14.51 2.94 29.21
CA ASP A 150 -14.99 1.79 29.97
C ASP A 150 -14.64 0.44 29.31
N LYS A 151 -14.80 -0.65 30.07
CA LYS A 151 -14.51 -2.02 29.62
C LYS A 151 -15.37 -2.44 28.42
N LYS A 152 -16.58 -1.90 28.24
CA LYS A 152 -17.45 -2.22 27.10
C LYS A 152 -16.89 -1.64 25.82
N ALA A 153 -16.49 -0.36 25.87
CA ALA A 153 -15.79 0.27 24.74
C ALA A 153 -14.50 -0.47 24.38
N ALA A 154 -13.73 -0.91 25.38
CA ALA A 154 -12.51 -1.65 25.16
C ALA A 154 -12.75 -3.02 24.46
N VAL A 155 -13.77 -3.77 24.85
CA VAL A 155 -14.17 -5.03 24.20
C VAL A 155 -14.63 -4.77 22.76
N LEU A 156 -15.45 -3.72 22.54
CA LEU A 156 -15.87 -3.33 21.19
C LEU A 156 -14.68 -2.94 20.32
N ALA A 157 -13.68 -2.24 20.87
CA ALA A 157 -12.46 -1.92 20.14
C ALA A 157 -11.68 -3.17 19.73
N ALA A 158 -11.60 -4.17 20.61
CA ALA A 158 -10.99 -5.46 20.30
C ALA A 158 -11.72 -6.17 19.15
N LEU A 159 -13.05 -6.23 19.21
CA LEU A 159 -13.87 -6.85 18.17
C LEU A 159 -13.76 -6.11 16.83
N LEU A 160 -13.87 -4.78 16.83
CA LEU A 160 -13.70 -3.97 15.62
C LEU A 160 -12.31 -4.14 15.01
N THR A 161 -11.26 -4.24 15.83
CA THR A 161 -9.87 -4.49 15.35
C THR A 161 -9.77 -5.83 14.63
N ALA A 162 -10.48 -6.84 15.11
CA ALA A 162 -10.46 -8.17 14.49
C ALA A 162 -10.97 -8.15 13.04
N ILE A 163 -11.99 -7.33 12.77
CA ILE A 163 -12.76 -7.32 11.51
C ILE A 163 -12.47 -6.09 10.64
N ALA A 164 -11.69 -5.11 11.12
CA ALA A 164 -11.46 -3.86 10.40
C ALA A 164 -10.76 -4.10 9.06
N PRO A 165 -11.33 -3.67 7.92
CA PRO A 165 -10.71 -3.83 6.61
C PRO A 165 -9.29 -3.27 6.57
N THR A 166 -9.06 -2.10 7.15
CA THR A 166 -7.76 -1.43 7.20
C THR A 166 -6.69 -2.19 7.97
N TYR A 167 -7.06 -2.94 9.02
CA TYR A 167 -6.13 -3.85 9.70
C TYR A 167 -5.83 -5.10 8.87
N LEU A 168 -6.81 -5.55 8.08
CA LEU A 168 -6.68 -6.75 7.26
C LEU A 168 -5.84 -6.52 6.00
N GLN A 169 -5.93 -5.34 5.38
CA GLN A 169 -5.27 -5.01 4.12
C GLN A 169 -3.77 -5.33 4.08
N ARG A 170 -3.07 -5.07 5.19
CA ARG A 170 -1.62 -5.23 5.31
C ARG A 170 -1.23 -6.02 6.56
N GLY A 171 -2.14 -6.84 7.05
CA GLY A 171 -1.92 -7.66 8.24
C GLY A 171 -2.25 -9.14 8.02
N PHE A 172 -2.38 -9.59 6.77
CA PHE A 172 -2.67 -10.98 6.45
C PHE A 172 -1.38 -11.80 6.27
N GLY A 173 -1.52 -13.13 6.29
CA GLY A 173 -0.40 -14.04 6.13
C GLY A 173 0.28 -13.89 4.77
N GLY A 174 1.59 -13.76 4.78
CA GLY A 174 2.40 -13.47 3.61
C GLY A 174 2.76 -11.99 3.41
N TRP A 175 2.02 -11.06 4.00
CA TRP A 175 2.35 -9.62 3.95
C TRP A 175 3.44 -9.29 4.99
N PHE A 176 4.64 -9.78 4.75
CA PHE A 176 5.76 -9.63 5.68
C PHE A 176 6.45 -8.27 5.52
N ASP A 177 5.77 -7.21 5.97
CA ASP A 177 6.27 -5.85 5.92
C ASP A 177 6.02 -5.10 7.25
N ASP A 178 6.18 -3.79 7.25
CA ASP A 178 6.37 -2.95 8.44
C ASP A 178 5.06 -2.58 9.17
N GLU A 179 3.89 -2.73 8.56
CA GLU A 179 2.63 -2.28 9.16
C GLU A 179 2.13 -3.18 10.30
N ALA A 180 2.26 -4.49 10.18
CA ALA A 180 1.64 -5.44 11.11
C ALA A 180 2.15 -5.26 12.55
N LEU A 181 3.48 -5.15 12.74
CA LEU A 181 4.09 -4.91 14.05
C LEU A 181 3.76 -3.51 14.58
N THR A 182 3.70 -2.51 13.69
CA THR A 182 3.36 -1.14 14.06
C THR A 182 1.93 -1.03 14.61
N LEU A 183 0.96 -1.69 13.97
CA LEU A 183 -0.43 -1.72 14.42
C LEU A 183 -0.63 -2.44 15.77
N PHE A 184 0.29 -3.33 16.13
CA PHE A 184 0.34 -3.95 17.46
C PHE A 184 0.99 -3.03 18.50
N LEU A 185 2.14 -2.45 18.19
CA LEU A 185 2.96 -1.71 19.16
C LEU A 185 2.48 -0.28 19.42
N ALA A 186 1.97 0.43 18.42
CA ALA A 186 1.55 1.81 18.58
C ALA A 186 0.40 1.97 19.59
N PRO A 187 -0.71 1.22 19.53
CA PRO A 187 -1.75 1.26 20.55
C PRO A 187 -1.25 0.85 21.94
N LEU A 188 -0.36 -0.16 22.02
CA LEU A 188 0.25 -0.56 23.29
C LEU A 188 1.03 0.59 23.91
N GLY A 189 1.92 1.18 23.14
CA GLY A 189 2.77 2.26 23.60
C GLY A 189 1.99 3.51 24.00
N LEU A 190 1.00 3.91 23.18
CA LEU A 190 0.12 5.04 23.50
C LEU A 190 -0.71 4.77 24.77
N GLY A 191 -1.24 3.56 24.93
CA GLY A 191 -1.96 3.17 26.15
C GLY A 191 -1.08 3.22 27.40
N LEU A 192 0.17 2.79 27.30
CA LEU A 192 1.15 2.87 28.39
C LEU A 192 1.51 4.32 28.72
N LEU A 193 1.68 5.18 27.72
CA LEU A 193 1.92 6.61 27.95
C LEU A 193 0.73 7.31 28.61
N ILE A 194 -0.51 6.96 28.27
CA ILE A 194 -1.70 7.45 28.98
C ILE A 194 -1.72 6.95 30.43
N GLU A 195 -1.33 5.71 30.68
CA GLU A 195 -1.23 5.19 32.04
C GLU A 195 -0.14 5.90 32.85
N ALA A 196 0.95 6.30 32.20
CA ALA A 196 2.01 7.11 32.81
C ALA A 196 1.51 8.46 33.35
N LEU A 197 0.48 9.06 32.71
CA LEU A 197 -0.14 10.29 33.20
C LEU A 197 -0.87 10.07 34.54
N LYS A 198 -1.35 8.86 34.82
CA LYS A 198 -2.11 8.50 36.02
C LYS A 198 -1.22 8.07 37.18
N LYS A 199 -0.27 7.20 36.90
CA LYS A 199 0.59 6.55 37.91
C LYS A 199 1.92 6.07 37.33
N ARG A 200 2.92 5.96 38.20
CA ARG A 200 4.25 5.40 37.88
C ARG A 200 4.85 5.92 36.56
N PRO A 201 5.01 7.27 36.40
CA PRO A 201 5.37 7.88 35.14
C PRO A 201 6.71 7.38 34.56
N VAL A 202 7.65 6.98 35.41
CA VAL A 202 8.92 6.39 34.95
C VAL A 202 8.69 5.01 34.32
N LEU A 203 8.04 4.09 35.05
CA LEU A 203 7.81 2.74 34.57
C LEU A 203 7.02 2.71 33.24
N TYR A 204 5.85 3.35 33.26
CA TYR A 204 4.99 3.35 32.07
C TYR A 204 5.53 4.25 30.96
N GLY A 205 6.29 5.30 31.31
CA GLY A 205 7.02 6.11 30.33
C GLY A 205 8.08 5.28 29.59
N VAL A 206 8.90 4.51 30.31
CA VAL A 206 9.91 3.63 29.70
C VAL A 206 9.24 2.54 28.87
N LEU A 207 8.27 1.79 29.43
CA LEU A 207 7.61 0.70 28.70
C LEU A 207 6.86 1.20 27.45
N GLY A 208 6.14 2.32 27.55
CA GLY A 208 5.41 2.93 26.44
C GLY A 208 6.36 3.42 25.36
N THR A 209 7.44 4.07 25.75
CA THR A 209 8.46 4.54 24.81
C THR A 209 9.20 3.39 24.15
N THR A 210 9.50 2.32 24.87
CA THR A 210 10.14 1.13 24.27
C THR A 210 9.25 0.50 23.21
N ALA A 211 7.93 0.35 23.47
CA ALA A 211 7.00 -0.16 22.49
C ALA A 211 6.96 0.74 21.23
N ILE A 212 6.87 2.07 21.38
CA ILE A 212 6.89 3.01 20.26
C ILE A 212 8.29 3.07 19.61
N GLY A 213 9.36 2.94 20.38
CA GLY A 213 10.73 2.91 19.89
C GLY A 213 11.00 1.76 18.90
N PHE A 214 10.38 0.59 19.14
CA PHE A 214 10.42 -0.50 18.15
C PHE A 214 9.68 -0.16 16.85
N VAL A 215 8.71 0.77 16.86
CA VAL A 215 8.12 1.28 15.61
C VAL A 215 9.17 2.04 14.80
N ALA A 216 10.06 2.80 15.45
CA ALA A 216 11.18 3.46 14.76
C ALA A 216 12.13 2.48 14.05
N TRP A 217 12.21 1.26 14.55
CA TRP A 217 12.99 0.18 13.94
C TRP A 217 12.20 -0.64 12.91
N THR A 218 10.90 -0.39 12.78
CA THR A 218 10.02 -1.20 11.93
C THR A 218 9.53 -0.44 10.70
N TRP A 219 9.06 0.80 10.85
CA TRP A 219 8.40 1.54 9.77
C TRP A 219 8.82 3.01 9.71
N GLY A 220 8.99 3.52 8.49
CA GLY A 220 9.26 4.95 8.28
C GLY A 220 8.14 5.88 8.76
N ALA A 221 6.91 5.41 8.95
CA ALA A 221 5.82 6.15 9.58
C ALA A 221 6.05 6.45 11.08
N GLN A 222 7.15 5.99 11.65
CA GLN A 222 7.59 6.38 12.99
C GLN A 222 7.63 7.91 13.17
N PHE A 223 7.96 8.67 12.12
CA PHE A 223 7.92 10.13 12.17
C PHE A 223 6.52 10.67 12.47
N TYR A 224 5.47 10.02 11.97
CA TYR A 224 4.11 10.37 12.32
C TYR A 224 3.84 10.11 13.82
N ILE A 225 4.19 8.93 14.34
CA ILE A 225 3.97 8.57 15.75
C ILE A 225 4.77 9.47 16.68
N TRP A 226 6.01 9.77 16.31
CA TRP A 226 6.88 10.70 17.05
C TRP A 226 6.25 12.09 17.18
N ASN A 227 5.78 12.63 16.08
CA ASN A 227 5.11 13.93 16.04
C ASN A 227 3.72 13.90 16.67
N LEU A 228 2.98 12.79 16.57
CA LEU A 228 1.69 12.60 17.24
C LEU A 228 1.81 12.70 18.75
N VAL A 229 2.80 12.04 19.36
CA VAL A 229 3.02 12.11 20.82
C VAL A 229 3.46 13.51 21.22
N GLY A 230 4.31 14.15 20.41
CA GLY A 230 4.71 15.55 20.62
C GLY A 230 3.52 16.51 20.57
N LEU A 231 2.70 16.40 19.54
CA LEU A 231 1.49 17.21 19.40
C LEU A 231 0.47 16.94 20.51
N SER A 232 0.30 15.67 20.89
CA SER A 232 -0.58 15.29 22.02
C SER A 232 -0.11 15.93 23.33
N ALA A 233 1.20 16.00 23.55
CA ALA A 233 1.77 16.67 24.71
C ALA A 233 1.48 18.19 24.69
N LEU A 234 1.62 18.85 23.54
CA LEU A 234 1.24 20.26 23.35
C LEU A 234 -0.25 20.50 23.61
N VAL A 235 -1.11 19.63 23.10
CA VAL A 235 -2.56 19.70 23.34
C VAL A 235 -2.89 19.53 24.83
N LEU A 236 -2.21 18.62 25.53
CA LEU A 236 -2.38 18.44 26.99
C LEU A 236 -1.92 19.66 27.78
N VAL A 237 -0.81 20.29 27.39
CA VAL A 237 -0.36 21.55 27.99
C VAL A 237 -1.36 22.67 27.73
N ALA A 238 -1.84 22.82 26.51
CA ALA A 238 -2.87 23.80 26.17
C ALA A 238 -4.17 23.58 26.97
N TYR A 239 -4.60 22.35 27.12
CA TYR A 239 -5.73 21.98 27.97
C TYR A 239 -5.49 22.35 29.45
N ALA A 240 -4.30 22.05 29.97
CA ALA A 240 -3.94 22.43 31.35
C ALA A 240 -3.97 23.94 31.56
N VAL A 241 -3.47 24.73 30.60
CA VAL A 241 -3.55 26.20 30.60
C VAL A 241 -4.99 26.69 30.58
N LEU A 242 -5.86 26.13 29.76
CA LEU A 242 -7.27 26.48 29.70
C LEU A 242 -8.00 26.16 31.03
N ARG A 243 -7.71 25.01 31.62
CA ARG A 243 -8.27 24.65 32.95
C ARG A 243 -7.77 25.58 34.05
N ALA A 244 -6.49 25.94 34.01
CA ALA A 244 -5.92 26.92 34.92
C ALA A 244 -6.57 28.30 34.77
N ALA A 245 -6.95 28.70 33.54
CA ALA A 245 -7.72 29.93 33.27
C ALA A 245 -9.09 29.93 33.96
N GLN A 246 -9.71 28.76 34.03
CA GLN A 246 -10.99 28.55 34.71
C GLN A 246 -10.86 28.34 36.24
N GLY A 247 -9.67 28.41 36.78
CA GLY A 247 -9.39 28.15 38.21
C GLY A 247 -9.53 26.67 38.60
N THR A 248 -9.52 25.76 37.65
CA THR A 248 -9.72 24.32 37.87
C THR A 248 -8.48 23.52 37.53
N SER A 249 -8.31 22.36 38.19
CA SER A 249 -7.21 21.46 37.87
C SER A 249 -7.39 20.77 36.49
N PRO A 250 -6.31 20.40 35.80
CA PRO A 250 -6.39 19.75 34.50
C PRO A 250 -6.93 18.32 34.56
N GLY A 251 -7.13 17.73 35.72
CA GLY A 251 -7.60 16.35 35.89
C GLY A 251 -6.53 15.28 35.63
N PHE A 252 -5.29 15.66 35.44
CA PHE A 252 -4.11 14.80 35.37
C PHE A 252 -2.90 15.47 36.01
N SER A 253 -1.86 14.70 36.29
CA SER A 253 -0.63 15.21 36.92
C SER A 253 0.32 15.79 35.86
N THR A 254 0.55 17.10 35.92
CA THR A 254 1.53 17.79 35.06
C THR A 254 2.96 17.32 35.32
N ARG A 255 3.27 16.95 36.57
CA ARG A 255 4.54 16.29 36.90
C ARG A 255 4.69 14.94 36.19
N ASN A 256 3.66 14.12 36.19
CA ASN A 256 3.71 12.82 35.52
C ASN A 256 3.89 13.01 34.01
N LEU A 257 3.19 13.99 33.41
CA LEU A 257 3.38 14.35 32.02
C LEU A 257 4.82 14.77 31.72
N ALA A 258 5.39 15.65 32.58
CA ALA A 258 6.77 16.12 32.41
C ALA A 258 7.79 14.96 32.50
N ILE A 259 7.65 14.06 33.46
CA ILE A 259 8.55 12.91 33.63
C ILE A 259 8.39 11.95 32.43
N SER A 260 7.17 11.52 32.12
CA SER A 260 6.93 10.51 31.09
C SER A 260 7.29 11.03 29.71
N TYR A 261 7.00 12.29 29.40
CA TYR A 261 7.33 12.86 28.09
C TYR A 261 8.85 13.12 27.95
N THR A 262 9.54 13.51 29.00
CA THR A 262 11.02 13.63 28.98
C THR A 262 11.66 12.27 28.69
N ILE A 263 11.17 11.20 29.35
CA ILE A 263 11.63 9.84 29.09
C ILE A 263 11.33 9.46 27.63
N PHE A 264 10.11 9.75 27.18
CA PHE A 264 9.71 9.47 25.79
C PHE A 264 10.65 10.16 24.79
N TYR A 265 10.91 11.44 24.96
CA TYR A 265 11.76 12.20 24.05
C TYR A 265 13.18 11.62 23.95
N PHE A 266 13.87 11.44 25.08
CA PHE A 266 15.26 10.98 25.05
C PHE A 266 15.42 9.50 24.71
N LEU A 267 14.52 8.65 25.19
CA LEU A 267 14.60 7.22 24.92
C LEU A 267 14.19 6.91 23.45
N PHE A 268 13.18 7.60 22.93
CA PHE A 268 12.83 7.46 21.52
C PHE A 268 13.94 7.97 20.58
N ALA A 269 14.51 9.13 20.91
CA ALA A 269 15.68 9.65 20.19
C ALA A 269 16.87 8.68 20.21
N ALA A 270 17.06 7.93 21.30
CA ALA A 270 18.07 6.88 21.37
C ALA A 270 17.74 5.71 20.43
N PHE A 271 16.49 5.25 20.39
CA PHE A 271 16.05 4.21 19.44
C PHE A 271 16.29 4.64 17.99
N GLU A 272 15.88 5.86 17.63
CA GLU A 272 16.06 6.40 16.29
C GLU A 272 17.54 6.54 15.92
N SER A 273 18.34 7.06 16.84
CA SER A 273 19.77 7.28 16.60
C SER A 273 20.59 5.99 16.53
N ALA A 274 20.09 4.88 17.07
CA ALA A 274 20.79 3.61 17.11
C ALA A 274 20.91 2.94 15.74
N VAL A 275 20.00 3.22 14.79
CA VAL A 275 20.01 2.59 13.46
C VAL A 275 20.74 3.47 12.45
N LEU A 276 21.52 2.84 11.54
CA LEU A 276 22.34 3.55 10.56
C LEU A 276 21.53 4.39 9.57
N ARG A 277 20.30 3.98 9.26
CA ARG A 277 19.40 4.71 8.37
C ARG A 277 19.10 6.12 8.86
N TYR A 278 18.89 6.28 10.14
CA TYR A 278 18.53 7.56 10.75
C TYR A 278 19.75 8.23 11.40
N GLY A 279 20.43 7.55 12.31
CA GLY A 279 21.59 8.05 13.00
C GLY A 279 21.35 9.32 13.83
N PRO A 280 22.36 9.82 14.56
CA PRO A 280 22.21 11.00 15.42
C PRO A 280 21.88 12.30 14.66
N HIS A 281 22.16 12.37 13.35
CA HIS A 281 21.87 13.55 12.54
C HIS A 281 20.37 13.84 12.44
N MET A 282 19.51 12.82 12.58
CA MET A 282 18.08 12.99 12.57
C MET A 282 17.57 13.88 13.69
N LEU A 283 18.26 13.95 14.81
CA LEU A 283 17.92 14.86 15.92
C LEU A 283 17.94 16.34 15.51
N ARG A 284 18.68 16.69 14.46
CA ARG A 284 18.74 18.04 13.87
C ARG A 284 17.74 18.26 12.75
N SER A 285 16.98 17.23 12.37
CA SER A 285 16.03 17.32 11.28
C SER A 285 14.77 18.07 11.69
N ILE A 286 14.06 18.62 10.70
CA ILE A 286 12.79 19.31 10.88
C ILE A 286 11.73 18.40 11.52
N TYR A 287 11.85 17.09 11.38
CA TYR A 287 10.91 16.09 11.95
C TYR A 287 10.92 16.08 13.49
N ASN A 288 11.98 16.58 14.12
CA ASN A 288 12.08 16.70 15.56
C ASN A 288 11.53 18.04 16.12
N PHE A 289 11.08 18.94 15.26
CA PHE A 289 10.60 20.26 15.69
C PHE A 289 9.42 20.16 16.66
N ILE A 290 8.34 19.45 16.30
CA ILE A 290 7.15 19.31 17.15
C ILE A 290 7.46 18.55 18.45
N PRO A 291 8.17 17.42 18.45
CA PRO A 291 8.58 16.75 19.69
C PRO A 291 9.46 17.63 20.61
N THR A 292 10.40 18.37 20.05
CA THR A 292 11.26 19.29 20.83
C THR A 292 10.45 20.44 21.42
N LEU A 293 9.53 21.03 20.63
CA LEU A 293 8.61 22.04 21.14
C LEU A 293 7.72 21.47 22.27
N GLY A 294 7.26 20.22 22.10
CA GLY A 294 6.53 19.48 23.14
C GLY A 294 7.33 19.36 24.44
N LEU A 295 8.62 19.02 24.34
CA LEU A 295 9.50 18.91 25.52
C LEU A 295 9.64 20.26 26.25
N LEU A 296 9.91 21.29 25.49
CA LEU A 296 10.05 22.66 26.07
C LEU A 296 8.74 23.14 26.72
N ALA A 297 7.61 22.90 26.06
CA ALA A 297 6.29 23.29 26.57
C ALA A 297 5.91 22.52 27.84
N VAL A 298 6.10 21.18 27.85
CA VAL A 298 5.73 20.33 28.97
C VAL A 298 6.61 20.61 30.19
N VAL A 299 7.93 20.64 30.01
CA VAL A 299 8.88 20.92 31.12
C VAL A 299 8.73 22.36 31.58
N GLY A 300 8.66 23.31 30.65
CA GLY A 300 8.48 24.72 30.95
C GLY A 300 7.20 25.00 31.72
N TYR A 301 6.07 24.43 31.30
CA TYR A 301 4.80 24.58 32.01
C TYR A 301 4.84 23.96 33.40
N TYR A 302 5.39 22.76 33.55
CA TYR A 302 5.54 22.10 34.85
C TYR A 302 6.39 22.95 35.82
N LEU A 303 7.54 23.47 35.38
CA LEU A 303 8.42 24.29 36.19
C LEU A 303 7.76 25.64 36.58
N LEU A 304 7.01 26.22 35.64
CA LEU A 304 6.27 27.45 35.91
C LEU A 304 5.16 27.21 36.94
N GLU A 305 4.37 26.14 36.76
CA GLU A 305 3.29 25.75 37.69
C GLU A 305 3.85 25.45 39.11
N ALA A 306 4.97 24.72 39.17
CA ALA A 306 5.60 24.37 40.46
C ALA A 306 6.16 25.59 41.23
N ARG A 307 6.64 26.64 40.51
CA ARG A 307 7.21 27.83 41.13
C ARG A 307 6.19 28.92 41.47
N VAL A 308 5.22 29.14 40.57
CA VAL A 308 4.31 30.32 40.72
C VAL A 308 2.85 29.97 40.92
N GLY A 309 2.48 28.70 40.80
CA GLY A 309 1.10 28.20 40.94
C GLY A 309 0.22 28.43 39.70
N LEU A 310 -0.87 27.68 39.63
CA LEU A 310 -1.76 27.61 38.46
C LEU A 310 -2.27 28.99 37.95
N ALA A 311 -2.83 29.81 38.85
CA ALA A 311 -3.43 31.10 38.43
C ALA A 311 -2.41 32.13 37.95
N ARG A 312 -1.19 32.11 38.47
CA ARG A 312 -0.12 33.01 38.02
C ARG A 312 0.51 32.52 36.73
N SER A 313 0.62 31.21 36.57
CA SER A 313 1.10 30.58 35.31
C SER A 313 0.24 30.97 34.15
N TYR A 314 -1.11 30.93 34.28
CA TYR A 314 -2.02 31.38 33.24
C TYR A 314 -1.83 32.85 32.89
N ARG A 315 -1.74 33.77 33.89
CA ARG A 315 -1.54 35.19 33.64
C ARG A 315 -0.23 35.47 32.91
N PHE A 316 0.82 34.75 33.25
CA PHE A 316 2.11 34.83 32.53
C PHE A 316 1.96 34.39 31.05
N LEU A 317 1.41 33.20 30.81
CA LEU A 317 1.21 32.69 29.43
C LEU A 317 0.28 33.55 28.60
N LYS A 318 -0.79 34.10 29.20
CA LYS A 318 -1.70 35.03 28.51
C LYS A 318 -0.98 36.29 28.01
N ARG A 319 0.00 36.78 28.76
CA ARG A 319 0.80 37.94 28.35
C ARG A 319 1.64 37.69 27.12
N PHE A 320 2.08 36.43 26.91
CA PHE A 320 2.89 36.01 25.78
C PHE A 320 2.09 35.24 24.70
N ALA A 321 0.77 35.13 24.81
CA ALA A 321 -0.06 34.36 23.90
C ALA A 321 0.10 34.79 22.45
N TRP A 322 0.22 36.09 22.19
CA TRP A 322 0.43 36.63 20.85
C TRP A 322 1.79 36.23 20.25
N VAL A 323 2.86 36.18 21.09
CA VAL A 323 4.18 35.71 20.65
C VAL A 323 4.15 34.24 20.27
N ILE A 324 3.47 33.41 21.08
CA ILE A 324 3.29 31.98 20.82
C ILE A 324 2.48 31.83 19.51
N ALA A 325 1.38 32.56 19.35
CA ALA A 325 0.57 32.52 18.14
C ALA A 325 1.38 32.95 16.90
N ALA A 326 2.14 34.05 17.00
CA ALA A 326 3.00 34.54 15.92
C ALA A 326 4.10 33.51 15.57
N ALA A 327 4.71 32.85 16.56
CA ALA A 327 5.70 31.81 16.32
C ALA A 327 5.08 30.59 15.59
N VAL A 328 3.88 30.16 15.98
CA VAL A 328 3.17 29.07 15.30
C VAL A 328 2.85 29.44 13.85
N VAL A 329 2.35 30.65 13.61
CA VAL A 329 2.06 31.14 12.25
C VAL A 329 3.34 31.22 11.40
N LEU A 330 4.44 31.75 11.98
CA LEU A 330 5.72 31.84 11.29
C LEU A 330 6.26 30.47 10.88
N VAL A 331 6.18 29.49 11.79
CA VAL A 331 6.57 28.11 11.50
C VAL A 331 5.69 27.49 10.41
N ALA A 332 4.37 27.65 10.50
CA ALA A 332 3.46 27.14 9.47
C ALA A 332 3.74 27.79 8.11
N ALA A 333 4.00 29.08 8.07
CA ALA A 333 4.32 29.82 6.84
C ALA A 333 5.73 29.44 6.30
N SER A 334 6.65 29.00 7.13
CA SER A 334 7.98 28.58 6.69
C SER A 334 7.98 27.22 5.97
N ILE A 335 7.00 26.35 6.21
CA ILE A 335 6.92 25.01 5.60
C ILE A 335 6.90 25.07 4.06
N PRO A 336 6.02 25.84 3.39
CA PRO A 336 6.05 25.96 1.94
C PRO A 336 7.35 26.54 1.39
N VAL A 337 7.96 27.47 2.12
CA VAL A 337 9.24 28.08 1.75
C VAL A 337 10.37 27.06 1.80
N LEU A 338 10.45 26.29 2.89
CA LEU A 338 11.44 25.22 3.07
C LEU A 338 11.24 24.08 2.03
N ALA A 339 10.00 23.84 1.64
CA ALA A 339 9.67 22.91 0.56
C ALA A 339 10.17 23.41 -0.80
N TYR A 340 9.94 24.68 -1.10
CA TYR A 340 10.38 25.30 -2.35
C TYR A 340 11.91 25.26 -2.49
N PHE A 341 12.64 25.49 -1.41
CA PHE A 341 14.10 25.39 -1.39
C PHE A 341 14.65 23.96 -1.21
N HIS A 342 13.81 22.93 -1.32
CA HIS A 342 14.20 21.53 -1.15
C HIS A 342 14.90 21.16 0.19
N VAL A 343 14.72 21.97 1.21
CA VAL A 343 15.24 21.70 2.57
C VAL A 343 14.49 20.53 3.21
N ILE A 344 13.22 20.34 2.83
CA ILE A 344 12.38 19.21 3.25
C ILE A 344 12.23 18.26 2.06
N SER A 345 12.66 17.01 2.20
CA SER A 345 12.71 16.06 1.09
C SER A 345 11.38 15.37 0.77
N GLY A 346 11.26 14.93 -0.51
CA GLY A 346 10.07 14.58 -1.26
C GLY A 346 9.02 13.63 -0.64
N LYS A 347 9.37 12.44 -0.11
CA LYS A 347 8.35 11.46 0.33
C LYS A 347 7.53 11.95 1.53
N PHE A 348 8.16 12.62 2.49
CA PHE A 348 7.48 13.12 3.70
C PHE A 348 6.78 14.45 3.45
N LEU A 349 7.34 15.29 2.57
CA LEU A 349 6.67 16.51 2.16
C LEU A 349 5.35 16.21 1.45
N ALA A 350 5.31 15.18 0.61
CA ALA A 350 4.10 14.73 -0.06
C ALA A 350 2.98 14.26 0.90
N THR A 351 3.32 13.94 2.15
CA THR A 351 2.34 13.61 3.20
C THR A 351 1.79 14.87 3.87
N ILE A 352 2.62 15.89 4.04
CA ILE A 352 2.24 17.16 4.69
C ILE A 352 1.60 18.12 3.68
N LEU A 353 2.19 18.22 2.50
CA LEU A 353 1.71 19.06 1.39
C LEU A 353 1.41 18.17 0.19
N PRO A 354 0.14 18.02 -0.18
CA PRO A 354 -0.25 17.14 -1.28
C PRO A 354 0.11 17.68 -2.67
N PHE A 355 0.90 18.75 -2.78
CA PHE A 355 1.28 19.41 -4.03
C PHE A 355 2.76 19.15 -4.36
N GLY A 356 3.08 19.12 -5.67
CA GLY A 356 4.49 19.08 -6.14
C GLY A 356 5.20 17.73 -5.96
N ARG A 357 4.49 16.60 -6.11
CA ARG A 357 5.08 15.26 -6.04
C ARG A 357 5.95 14.97 -7.25
N SER A 358 7.11 14.36 -7.03
CA SER A 358 7.98 13.89 -8.12
C SER A 358 7.33 12.72 -8.89
N ALA A 359 7.72 12.51 -10.15
CA ALA A 359 7.21 11.42 -10.97
C ALA A 359 7.41 10.04 -10.32
N ILE A 360 8.54 9.81 -9.68
CA ILE A 360 8.81 8.58 -8.90
C ILE A 360 7.81 8.39 -7.74
N VAL A 361 7.49 9.43 -7.00
CA VAL A 361 6.50 9.34 -5.90
C VAL A 361 5.11 9.06 -6.45
N GLN A 362 4.78 9.64 -7.61
CA GLN A 362 3.48 9.43 -8.25
C GLN A 362 3.37 8.06 -8.94
N SER A 363 4.48 7.46 -9.37
CA SER A 363 4.48 6.13 -10.01
C SER A 363 4.18 5.00 -9.03
N VAL A 364 4.33 5.24 -7.74
CA VAL A 364 3.98 4.27 -6.69
C VAL A 364 2.48 4.37 -6.41
N ALA A 365 1.74 3.34 -6.75
CA ALA A 365 0.28 3.30 -6.62
C ALA A 365 -0.22 3.62 -5.20
N GLU A 366 0.52 3.18 -4.19
CA GLU A 366 0.23 3.40 -2.78
C GLU A 366 0.32 4.88 -2.33
N HIS A 367 1.04 5.69 -3.09
CA HIS A 367 1.17 7.12 -2.82
C HIS A 367 0.09 7.97 -3.48
N THR A 368 -0.86 7.38 -4.20
CA THR A 368 -2.02 8.11 -4.74
C THR A 368 -2.90 8.66 -3.62
N TYR A 369 -3.72 9.67 -3.93
CA TYR A 369 -4.69 10.20 -2.99
C TYR A 369 -5.75 9.15 -2.67
N SER A 370 -6.23 9.14 -1.42
CA SER A 370 -7.39 8.33 -1.07
C SER A 370 -8.65 8.87 -1.76
N THR A 371 -9.50 7.97 -2.22
CA THR A 371 -10.80 8.33 -2.77
C THR A 371 -11.88 8.19 -1.71
N PHE A 372 -12.97 8.95 -1.85
CA PHE A 372 -14.12 8.84 -0.95
C PHE A 372 -14.69 7.40 -0.88
N GLN A 373 -14.65 6.67 -1.97
CA GLN A 373 -15.07 5.27 -2.01
C GLN A 373 -14.16 4.36 -1.17
N LEU A 374 -12.85 4.57 -1.23
CA LEU A 374 -11.90 3.84 -0.38
C LEU A 374 -12.10 4.15 1.11
N GLU A 375 -12.34 5.41 1.44
CA GLU A 375 -12.66 5.83 2.82
C GLU A 375 -13.95 5.18 3.32
N LEU A 376 -15.01 5.17 2.50
CA LEU A 376 -16.26 4.50 2.83
C LEU A 376 -16.12 2.98 2.92
N GLY A 377 -15.35 2.36 2.03
CA GLY A 377 -15.04 0.93 2.09
C GLY A 377 -14.23 0.56 3.33
N SER A 378 -13.38 1.48 3.78
CA SER A 378 -12.52 1.27 4.95
C SER A 378 -13.21 1.51 6.30
N TYR A 379 -14.07 2.54 6.39
CA TYR A 379 -14.62 3.03 7.65
C TYR A 379 -16.13 3.31 7.63
N GLY A 380 -16.79 3.31 6.46
CA GLY A 380 -18.18 3.76 6.29
C GLY A 380 -19.16 3.32 7.38
N PRO A 381 -19.24 2.02 7.68
CA PRO A 381 -20.19 1.53 8.69
C PRO A 381 -19.96 2.07 10.10
N VAL A 382 -18.75 2.51 10.42
CA VAL A 382 -18.39 2.96 11.77
C VAL A 382 -18.28 4.49 11.91
N ILE A 383 -18.31 5.24 10.80
CA ILE A 383 -18.25 6.72 10.81
C ILE A 383 -19.28 7.37 11.75
N PRO A 384 -20.57 6.97 11.79
CA PRO A 384 -21.52 7.58 12.70
C PRO A 384 -21.13 7.47 14.19
N PHE A 385 -20.49 6.38 14.55
CA PHE A 385 -20.00 6.15 15.90
C PHE A 385 -18.72 6.93 16.19
N ILE A 386 -17.84 7.10 15.20
CA ILE A 386 -16.66 7.97 15.32
C ILE A 386 -17.12 9.39 15.63
N ILE A 387 -18.11 9.92 14.91
CA ILE A 387 -18.66 11.25 15.15
C ILE A 387 -19.29 11.33 16.54
N ALA A 388 -20.08 10.33 16.95
CA ALA A 388 -20.71 10.28 18.26
C ALA A 388 -19.72 10.23 19.42
N SER A 389 -18.49 9.80 19.20
CA SER A 389 -17.45 9.75 20.24
C SER A 389 -16.85 11.12 20.58
N ILE A 390 -16.87 12.08 19.65
CA ILE A 390 -16.12 13.36 19.73
C ILE A 390 -16.32 14.10 21.08
N PRO A 391 -17.55 14.28 21.61
CA PRO A 391 -17.73 14.96 22.88
C PRO A 391 -16.99 14.30 24.04
N SER A 392 -16.82 12.98 24.01
CA SER A 392 -16.16 12.22 25.07
C SER A 392 -14.65 12.21 24.94
N LEU A 393 -14.16 12.45 23.73
CA LEU A 393 -12.71 12.56 23.48
C LEU A 393 -12.12 13.86 24.01
N ALA A 394 -12.95 14.81 24.44
CA ALA A 394 -12.51 16.03 25.12
C ALA A 394 -11.98 15.81 26.55
N SER A 395 -12.07 14.58 27.09
CA SER A 395 -11.47 14.27 28.41
C SER A 395 -9.94 14.21 28.33
N PRO A 396 -9.20 14.60 29.39
CA PRO A 396 -7.75 14.74 29.32
C PRO A 396 -7.00 13.46 28.91
N TYR A 397 -7.50 12.30 29.30
CA TYR A 397 -6.89 11.01 28.93
C TYR A 397 -7.27 10.53 27.53
N ALA A 398 -8.32 11.11 26.92
CA ALA A 398 -8.74 10.79 25.57
C ALA A 398 -8.28 11.83 24.53
N LEU A 399 -7.81 13.01 24.94
CA LEU A 399 -7.26 14.03 24.04
C LEU A 399 -6.18 13.50 23.09
N PRO A 400 -5.25 12.60 23.51
CA PRO A 400 -4.30 12.00 22.58
C PRO A 400 -5.00 11.21 21.47
N LEU A 401 -6.13 10.53 21.73
CA LEU A 401 -6.90 9.86 20.72
C LEU A 401 -7.58 10.85 19.76
N LEU A 402 -8.12 11.95 20.27
CA LEU A 402 -8.69 13.01 19.42
C LEU A 402 -7.60 13.62 18.50
N THR A 403 -6.43 13.90 19.05
CA THR A 403 -5.28 14.37 18.26
C THR A 403 -4.90 13.37 17.17
N TYR A 404 -4.87 12.08 17.53
CA TYR A 404 -4.58 11.00 16.58
C TYR A 404 -5.64 10.92 15.48
N LEU A 405 -6.92 10.97 15.84
CA LEU A 405 -8.02 10.89 14.87
C LEU A 405 -7.95 12.05 13.86
N VAL A 406 -7.75 13.29 14.32
CA VAL A 406 -7.70 14.47 13.45
C VAL A 406 -6.49 14.43 12.51
N THR A 407 -5.30 14.20 13.06
CA THR A 407 -4.08 14.19 12.25
C THR A 407 -3.99 12.96 11.36
N GLY A 408 -4.44 11.81 11.83
CA GLY A 408 -4.49 10.57 11.06
C GLY A 408 -5.47 10.64 9.90
N SER A 409 -6.64 11.24 10.09
CA SER A 409 -7.60 11.46 9.01
C SER A 409 -7.02 12.37 7.92
N TYR A 410 -6.29 13.41 8.30
CA TYR A 410 -5.59 14.25 7.33
C TYR A 410 -4.57 13.45 6.51
N THR A 411 -3.71 12.67 7.17
CA THR A 411 -2.70 11.87 6.47
C THR A 411 -3.31 10.78 5.58
N ALA A 412 -4.42 10.18 6.00
CA ALA A 412 -5.15 9.16 5.24
C ALA A 412 -5.63 9.68 3.88
N VAL A 413 -6.14 10.92 3.84
CA VAL A 413 -6.57 11.56 2.58
C VAL A 413 -5.40 11.82 1.63
N THR A 414 -4.21 12.10 2.18
CA THR A 414 -3.04 12.45 1.36
C THR A 414 -2.41 11.26 0.64
N GLN A 415 -2.51 10.05 1.20
CA GLN A 415 -1.95 8.83 0.59
C GLN A 415 -2.77 7.60 0.99
N VAL A 416 -3.12 6.77 0.00
CA VAL A 416 -3.88 5.52 0.21
C VAL A 416 -3.20 4.61 1.24
N ARG A 417 -1.88 4.48 1.21
CA ARG A 417 -1.10 3.68 2.18
C ARG A 417 -1.35 4.13 3.62
N LEU A 418 -1.59 5.42 3.85
CA LEU A 418 -1.74 5.98 5.19
C LEU A 418 -3.15 5.82 5.79
N LEU A 419 -4.10 5.28 5.02
CA LEU A 419 -5.40 4.82 5.56
C LEU A 419 -5.22 3.89 6.75
N ILE A 420 -4.23 3.02 6.70
CA ILE A 420 -3.93 2.07 7.78
C ILE A 420 -3.42 2.77 9.05
N LEU A 421 -2.77 3.93 8.88
CA LEU A 421 -2.19 4.66 9.99
C LEU A 421 -3.26 5.24 10.93
N VAL A 422 -4.42 5.65 10.39
CA VAL A 422 -5.54 6.16 11.20
C VAL A 422 -6.38 5.03 11.83
N ALA A 423 -6.20 3.79 11.39
CA ALA A 423 -7.03 2.66 11.81
C ALA A 423 -7.15 2.50 13.35
N PRO A 424 -6.07 2.56 14.14
CA PRO A 424 -6.19 2.46 15.60
C PRO A 424 -7.07 3.56 16.19
N ALA A 425 -6.95 4.80 15.69
CA ALA A 425 -7.74 5.92 16.18
C ALA A 425 -9.22 5.79 15.78
N ALA A 426 -9.51 5.44 14.53
CA ALA A 426 -10.85 5.29 14.02
C ALA A 426 -11.60 4.16 14.74
N VAL A 427 -10.96 3.00 14.90
CA VAL A 427 -11.53 1.86 15.63
C VAL A 427 -11.78 2.19 17.10
N ALA A 428 -10.83 2.83 17.77
CA ALA A 428 -10.98 3.24 19.17
C ALA A 428 -12.12 4.25 19.34
N ALA A 429 -12.18 5.28 18.49
CA ALA A 429 -13.26 6.28 18.50
C ALA A 429 -14.62 5.66 18.23
N ALA A 430 -14.73 4.79 17.22
CA ALA A 430 -15.97 4.06 16.92
C ALA A 430 -16.45 3.23 18.11
N ALA A 431 -15.56 2.48 18.75
CA ALA A 431 -15.89 1.68 19.92
C ALA A 431 -16.40 2.53 21.10
N VAL A 432 -15.74 3.67 21.36
CA VAL A 432 -16.16 4.63 22.38
C VAL A 432 -17.55 5.19 22.05
N GLY A 433 -17.79 5.62 20.83
CA GLY A 433 -19.08 6.13 20.37
C GLY A 433 -20.20 5.11 20.47
N MET A 434 -19.96 3.86 20.02
CA MET A 434 -20.91 2.76 20.18
C MET A 434 -21.28 2.53 21.65
N ALA A 435 -20.26 2.42 22.51
CA ALA A 435 -20.47 2.18 23.93
C ALA A 435 -21.27 3.31 24.62
N GLN A 436 -21.12 4.54 24.16
CA GLN A 436 -21.81 5.70 24.70
C GLN A 436 -23.25 5.79 24.22
N LEU A 437 -23.48 5.61 22.91
CA LEU A 437 -24.83 5.62 22.37
C LEU A 437 -25.69 4.51 22.97
N LEU A 438 -25.11 3.33 23.25
CA LEU A 438 -25.79 2.22 23.92
C LEU A 438 -26.22 2.53 25.36
N LYS A 439 -25.70 3.60 25.99
CA LYS A 439 -26.16 4.07 27.31
C LYS A 439 -27.42 4.92 27.26
N ILE A 440 -27.84 5.41 26.09
CA ILE A 440 -28.99 6.26 25.88
C ILE A 440 -30.26 5.38 25.92
N ARG A 441 -30.88 5.28 27.08
CA ARG A 441 -32.04 4.39 27.30
C ARG A 441 -33.24 4.68 26.41
N ARG A 442 -33.51 5.94 26.07
CA ARG A 442 -34.69 6.36 25.28
C ARG A 442 -34.75 5.75 23.87
N PHE A 443 -33.60 5.51 23.26
CA PHE A 443 -33.48 4.95 21.91
C PHE A 443 -32.58 3.69 21.87
N GLY A 444 -32.45 3.00 23.02
CA GLY A 444 -31.46 1.91 23.19
C GLY A 444 -31.63 0.77 22.19
N TRP A 445 -32.85 0.41 21.81
CA TRP A 445 -33.09 -0.64 20.82
C TRP A 445 -32.70 -0.22 19.41
N ALA A 446 -32.98 1.03 19.00
CA ALA A 446 -32.62 1.55 17.69
C ALA A 446 -31.09 1.68 17.55
N VAL A 447 -30.44 2.16 18.62
CA VAL A 447 -28.95 2.22 18.67
C VAL A 447 -28.36 0.82 18.64
N ALA A 448 -28.93 -0.15 19.34
CA ALA A 448 -28.47 -1.53 19.32
C ALA A 448 -28.61 -2.15 17.91
N LEU A 449 -29.74 -1.95 17.24
CA LEU A 449 -29.93 -2.39 15.86
C LEU A 449 -28.93 -1.73 14.92
N MET A 450 -28.72 -0.43 15.03
CA MET A 450 -27.73 0.30 14.23
C MET A 450 -26.31 -0.23 14.49
N ALA A 451 -25.94 -0.50 15.73
CA ALA A 451 -24.64 -1.07 16.07
C ALA A 451 -24.47 -2.49 15.52
N ILE A 452 -25.49 -3.34 15.61
CA ILE A 452 -25.47 -4.69 15.04
C ILE A 452 -25.36 -4.64 13.52
N ALA A 453 -26.16 -3.80 12.86
CA ALA A 453 -26.10 -3.63 11.41
C ALA A 453 -24.73 -3.12 10.95
N SER A 454 -24.15 -2.15 11.67
CA SER A 454 -22.79 -1.65 11.39
C SER A 454 -21.72 -2.70 11.60
N LEU A 455 -21.81 -3.50 12.66
CA LEU A 455 -20.90 -4.61 12.92
C LEU A 455 -21.00 -5.68 11.82
N ALA A 456 -22.23 -6.03 11.43
CA ALA A 456 -22.46 -7.00 10.36
C ALA A 456 -21.86 -6.52 9.03
N LEU A 457 -22.12 -5.26 8.65
CA LEU A 457 -21.58 -4.67 7.43
C LEU A 457 -20.06 -4.52 7.50
N PHE A 458 -19.53 -4.11 8.64
CA PHE A 458 -18.08 -3.98 8.84
C PHE A 458 -17.39 -5.35 8.80
N THR A 459 -18.04 -6.40 9.33
CA THR A 459 -17.57 -7.78 9.20
C THR A 459 -17.59 -8.25 7.75
N ALA A 460 -18.65 -7.91 6.99
CA ALA A 460 -18.73 -8.25 5.57
C ALA A 460 -17.63 -7.56 4.74
N LEU A 461 -17.36 -6.29 5.00
CA LEU A 461 -16.24 -5.58 4.38
C LEU A 461 -14.88 -6.19 4.76
N GLY A 462 -14.69 -6.52 6.04
CA GLY A 462 -13.47 -7.21 6.51
C GLY A 462 -13.32 -8.59 5.87
N TRP A 463 -14.41 -9.35 5.77
CA TRP A 463 -14.39 -10.64 5.07
C TRP A 463 -14.05 -10.48 3.59
N GLY A 464 -14.66 -9.50 2.90
CA GLY A 464 -14.32 -9.16 1.53
C GLY A 464 -12.83 -8.83 1.37
N THR A 465 -12.26 -8.07 2.30
CA THR A 465 -10.81 -7.77 2.31
C THR A 465 -9.97 -9.02 2.56
N ALA A 466 -10.37 -9.90 3.47
CA ALA A 466 -9.65 -11.15 3.75
C ALA A 466 -9.64 -12.12 2.56
N THR A 467 -10.76 -12.19 1.84
CA THR A 467 -10.92 -13.07 0.68
C THR A 467 -10.47 -12.47 -0.65
N SER A 468 -10.36 -11.15 -0.73
CA SER A 468 -9.90 -10.43 -1.93
C SER A 468 -9.03 -9.24 -1.54
N PRO A 469 -7.86 -9.46 -0.95
CA PRO A 469 -7.00 -8.39 -0.43
C PRO A 469 -6.47 -7.44 -1.51
N GLN A 470 -6.54 -7.84 -2.77
CA GLN A 470 -6.04 -7.07 -3.91
C GLN A 470 -6.81 -5.79 -4.21
N GLN A 471 -8.04 -5.64 -3.74
CA GLN A 471 -8.85 -4.44 -4.04
C GLN A 471 -8.22 -3.14 -3.52
N ILE A 472 -7.22 -3.23 -2.66
CA ILE A 472 -6.61 -2.08 -1.98
C ILE A 472 -5.10 -2.03 -2.18
N VAL A 473 -4.49 -3.16 -2.41
CA VAL A 473 -3.09 -3.25 -2.81
C VAL A 473 -3.08 -3.41 -4.32
N VAL A 474 -2.78 -2.34 -5.02
CA VAL A 474 -2.51 -2.40 -6.46
C VAL A 474 -1.21 -3.15 -6.62
N SER A 475 -1.32 -4.43 -6.71
CA SER A 475 -0.19 -5.26 -7.02
C SER A 475 0.07 -5.20 -8.53
N ALA A 476 1.31 -5.11 -8.91
CA ALA A 476 1.74 -5.29 -10.29
C ALA A 476 1.61 -6.75 -10.75
N THR A 477 0.86 -7.54 -10.04
CA THR A 477 0.76 -8.97 -10.21
C THR A 477 -0.67 -9.37 -10.48
N ALA A 478 -0.86 -10.17 -11.49
CA ALA A 478 -2.13 -10.78 -11.80
C ALA A 478 -2.37 -11.95 -10.84
N GLY A 479 -3.32 -11.80 -9.94
CA GLY A 479 -3.75 -12.89 -9.08
C GLY A 479 -3.55 -12.67 -7.58
N PRO A 480 -4.11 -13.53 -6.74
CA PRO A 480 -4.11 -13.40 -5.28
C PRO A 480 -2.80 -13.77 -4.60
N SER A 481 -1.86 -14.28 -5.34
CA SER A 481 -0.52 -14.64 -4.86
C SER A 481 0.52 -14.11 -5.81
N VAL A 482 1.57 -13.61 -5.28
CA VAL A 482 2.67 -13.03 -6.03
C VAL A 482 3.98 -13.67 -5.60
N PRO A 483 4.89 -13.88 -6.50
CA PRO A 483 4.86 -13.59 -7.94
C PRO A 483 3.89 -14.46 -8.72
N SER A 484 3.46 -14.01 -9.91
CA SER A 484 2.64 -14.85 -10.79
C SER A 484 3.39 -16.11 -11.24
N ALA A 485 2.68 -17.13 -11.74
CA ALA A 485 3.30 -18.34 -12.25
C ALA A 485 4.36 -18.04 -13.33
N ASP A 486 4.08 -17.08 -14.21
CA ASP A 486 5.01 -16.64 -15.24
C ASP A 486 6.28 -15.99 -14.67
N TRP A 487 6.16 -15.20 -13.62
CA TRP A 487 7.33 -14.68 -12.91
C TRP A 487 8.13 -15.79 -12.24
N LEU A 488 7.47 -16.73 -11.54
CA LEU A 488 8.17 -17.85 -10.89
C LEU A 488 8.94 -18.68 -11.91
N ASP A 489 8.33 -18.97 -13.06
CA ASP A 489 8.97 -19.71 -14.15
C ASP A 489 10.16 -18.96 -14.75
N ALA A 490 10.00 -17.66 -15.02
CA ALA A 490 11.09 -16.82 -15.53
C ALA A 490 12.24 -16.68 -14.53
N LEU A 491 11.94 -16.47 -13.24
CA LEU A 491 12.95 -16.35 -12.20
C LEU A 491 13.72 -17.66 -11.98
N MET A 492 13.02 -18.81 -12.04
CA MET A 492 13.67 -20.13 -11.99
C MET A 492 14.57 -20.35 -13.22
N TRP A 493 14.11 -19.94 -14.41
CA TRP A 493 14.93 -19.97 -15.60
C TRP A 493 16.16 -19.07 -15.46
N MET A 494 16.02 -17.85 -14.98
CA MET A 494 17.15 -16.95 -14.71
C MET A 494 18.15 -17.58 -13.74
N ALA A 495 17.66 -18.14 -12.63
CA ALA A 495 18.49 -18.77 -11.60
C ALA A 495 19.30 -19.95 -12.13
N THR A 496 18.75 -20.73 -13.06
CA THR A 496 19.35 -21.99 -13.51
C THR A 496 20.09 -21.89 -14.85
N ARG A 497 19.75 -20.93 -15.68
CA ARG A 497 20.25 -20.86 -17.07
C ARG A 497 21.14 -19.66 -17.37
N LEU A 498 20.97 -18.54 -16.69
CA LEU A 498 21.87 -17.40 -16.86
C LEU A 498 23.18 -17.62 -16.11
N PRO A 499 24.30 -17.02 -16.60
CA PRO A 499 25.56 -16.99 -15.84
C PRO A 499 25.33 -16.33 -14.46
N PRO A 500 26.02 -16.79 -13.41
CA PRO A 500 25.82 -16.24 -12.05
C PRO A 500 26.04 -14.74 -11.92
N ASN A 501 26.93 -14.18 -12.72
CA ASN A 501 27.26 -12.75 -12.75
C ASN A 501 26.50 -11.95 -13.81
N ALA A 502 25.54 -12.58 -14.51
CA ALA A 502 24.72 -11.89 -15.49
C ALA A 502 23.70 -10.99 -14.79
N SER A 503 23.86 -9.68 -14.90
CA SER A 503 22.86 -8.73 -14.45
C SER A 503 21.68 -8.71 -15.40
N VAL A 504 20.48 -8.51 -14.83
CA VAL A 504 19.23 -8.40 -15.58
C VAL A 504 18.66 -7.00 -15.37
N ALA A 505 18.38 -6.29 -16.46
CA ALA A 505 17.64 -5.05 -16.43
C ALA A 505 16.14 -5.35 -16.45
N GLU A 506 15.41 -4.66 -15.61
CA GLU A 506 13.96 -4.71 -15.52
C GLU A 506 13.44 -3.35 -15.06
N TRP A 507 12.12 -3.18 -15.08
CA TRP A 507 11.53 -2.04 -14.39
C TRP A 507 11.64 -2.25 -12.88
N TRP A 508 11.92 -1.19 -12.13
CA TRP A 508 12.29 -1.22 -10.70
C TRP A 508 11.32 -2.02 -9.80
N ASP A 509 10.09 -2.23 -10.21
CA ASP A 509 9.13 -3.03 -9.44
C ASP A 509 9.58 -4.48 -9.21
N TYR A 510 10.33 -5.06 -10.14
CA TYR A 510 10.65 -6.50 -10.13
C TYR A 510 12.03 -6.83 -9.57
N GLY A 511 12.84 -5.82 -9.24
CA GLY A 511 14.26 -6.03 -8.88
C GLY A 511 14.46 -6.95 -7.69
N TYR A 512 13.61 -6.87 -6.65
CA TYR A 512 13.71 -7.80 -5.53
C TYR A 512 13.51 -9.25 -5.94
N TRP A 513 12.55 -9.53 -6.84
CA TRP A 513 12.34 -10.88 -7.33
C TRP A 513 13.50 -11.38 -8.14
N VAL A 514 14.04 -10.55 -9.04
CA VAL A 514 15.21 -10.89 -9.87
C VAL A 514 16.41 -11.23 -9.00
N THR A 515 16.69 -10.44 -7.97
CA THR A 515 17.84 -10.70 -7.11
C THR A 515 17.62 -11.86 -6.15
N ILE A 516 16.45 -11.94 -5.50
CA ILE A 516 16.22 -12.89 -4.41
C ILE A 516 15.80 -14.26 -4.92
N LEU A 517 14.93 -14.33 -5.90
CA LEU A 517 14.42 -15.58 -6.48
C LEU A 517 15.17 -15.98 -7.75
N GLY A 518 15.48 -15.00 -8.62
CA GLY A 518 16.24 -15.21 -9.83
C GLY A 518 17.75 -15.39 -9.62
N HIS A 519 18.23 -15.08 -8.40
CA HIS A 519 19.66 -15.13 -8.05
C HIS A 519 20.58 -14.41 -9.06
N ARG A 520 20.11 -13.27 -9.56
CA ARG A 520 20.84 -12.44 -10.55
C ARG A 520 20.84 -10.98 -10.11
N PRO A 521 21.96 -10.27 -10.31
CA PRO A 521 22.02 -8.85 -10.00
C PRO A 521 20.93 -8.07 -10.75
N SER A 522 20.16 -7.24 -10.02
CA SER A 522 19.14 -6.33 -10.56
C SER A 522 19.67 -4.89 -10.63
N LEU A 523 19.19 -4.11 -11.60
CA LEU A 523 19.61 -2.72 -11.75
C LEU A 523 18.89 -1.76 -10.80
N ALA A 524 17.66 -2.01 -10.46
CA ALA A 524 16.85 -1.19 -9.57
C ALA A 524 15.82 -2.04 -8.83
N ASP A 525 15.29 -1.52 -7.73
CA ASP A 525 14.25 -2.20 -6.95
C ASP A 525 13.31 -1.19 -6.25
N ASN A 526 12.32 -1.69 -5.52
CA ASN A 526 11.26 -0.91 -4.87
C ASN A 526 11.76 0.04 -3.77
N SER A 527 13.03 -0.05 -3.33
CA SER A 527 13.60 0.94 -2.41
C SER A 527 13.74 2.33 -3.05
N THR A 528 13.79 2.38 -4.39
CA THR A 528 13.85 3.62 -5.19
C THR A 528 14.92 4.62 -4.72
N ILE A 529 16.09 4.12 -4.30
CA ILE A 529 17.15 4.94 -3.69
C ILE A 529 17.91 5.81 -4.69
N ASN A 530 17.94 5.44 -5.97
CA ASN A 530 18.65 6.17 -7.02
C ASN A 530 17.69 6.52 -8.18
N SER A 531 17.07 7.69 -8.09
CA SER A 531 16.13 8.17 -9.11
C SER A 531 16.79 8.38 -10.47
N THR A 532 18.10 8.72 -10.52
CA THR A 532 18.82 8.88 -11.78
C THR A 532 18.94 7.53 -12.50
N GLN A 533 19.30 6.46 -11.80
CA GLN A 533 19.38 5.13 -12.40
C GLN A 533 18.02 4.63 -12.89
N ILE A 534 16.94 4.83 -12.10
CA ILE A 534 15.58 4.52 -12.54
C ILE A 534 15.21 5.34 -13.79
N GLY A 535 15.55 6.63 -13.82
CA GLY A 535 15.35 7.47 -15.00
C GLY A 535 16.14 7.00 -16.22
N THR A 536 17.37 6.51 -16.01
CA THR A 536 18.18 5.92 -17.09
C THR A 536 17.57 4.64 -17.65
N ILE A 537 17.07 3.75 -16.77
CA ILE A 537 16.34 2.54 -17.16
C ILE A 537 15.08 2.92 -17.95
N GLY A 538 14.29 3.88 -17.45
CA GLY A 538 13.10 4.38 -18.15
C GLY A 538 13.44 4.99 -19.51
N LEU A 539 14.54 5.77 -19.60
CA LEU A 539 15.02 6.34 -20.86
C LEU A 539 15.40 5.22 -21.84
N ALA A 540 16.12 4.19 -21.37
CA ALA A 540 16.52 3.07 -22.22
C ALA A 540 15.32 2.33 -22.81
N PHE A 541 14.32 2.01 -21.98
CA PHE A 541 13.11 1.35 -22.44
C PHE A 541 12.30 2.18 -23.43
N MET A 542 12.20 3.48 -23.22
CA MET A 542 11.37 4.38 -24.00
C MET A 542 12.12 5.08 -25.15
N SER A 543 13.38 4.78 -25.37
CA SER A 543 14.19 5.27 -26.50
C SER A 543 14.03 4.37 -27.73
N PRO A 544 14.42 4.85 -28.94
CA PRO A 544 14.59 4.00 -30.10
C PRO A 544 15.49 2.80 -29.79
N VAL A 545 15.20 1.66 -30.41
CA VAL A 545 15.78 0.35 -30.06
C VAL A 545 17.29 0.40 -29.90
N GLU A 546 18.01 0.92 -30.88
CA GLU A 546 19.48 0.99 -30.86
C GLU A 546 20.01 1.89 -29.72
N THR A 547 19.34 2.99 -29.46
CA THR A 547 19.68 3.89 -28.34
C THR A 547 19.47 3.20 -27.00
N GLY A 548 18.32 2.52 -26.82
CA GLY A 548 18.00 1.77 -25.61
C GLY A 548 19.01 0.64 -25.34
N ILE A 549 19.36 -0.13 -26.37
CA ILE A 549 20.38 -1.19 -26.31
C ILE A 549 21.75 -0.60 -25.88
N ASN A 550 22.15 0.54 -26.47
CA ASN A 550 23.40 1.19 -26.10
C ASN A 550 23.41 1.66 -24.64
N ILE A 551 22.30 2.23 -24.14
CA ILE A 551 22.19 2.65 -22.74
C ILE A 551 22.32 1.43 -21.82
N PHE A 552 21.62 0.33 -22.08
CA PHE A 552 21.73 -0.86 -21.24
C PHE A 552 23.13 -1.48 -21.28
N SER A 553 23.71 -1.64 -22.46
CA SER A 553 24.99 -2.33 -22.60
C SER A 553 26.19 -1.48 -22.17
N LYS A 554 26.22 -0.18 -22.50
CA LYS A 554 27.38 0.68 -22.25
C LYS A 554 27.29 1.44 -20.93
N ASP A 555 26.12 2.03 -20.62
CA ASP A 555 25.98 2.89 -19.45
C ASP A 555 25.61 2.06 -18.20
N LEU A 556 24.67 1.12 -18.34
CA LEU A 556 24.20 0.27 -17.25
C LEU A 556 24.91 -1.08 -17.18
N LYS A 557 25.76 -1.40 -18.15
CA LYS A 557 26.61 -2.60 -18.19
C LYS A 557 25.84 -3.90 -18.00
N THR A 558 24.70 -4.00 -18.62
CA THR A 558 23.87 -5.21 -18.61
C THR A 558 23.58 -5.70 -20.01
N HIS A 559 23.48 -7.03 -20.15
CA HIS A 559 23.24 -7.69 -21.43
C HIS A 559 21.95 -8.52 -21.43
N TYR A 560 21.21 -8.53 -20.33
CA TYR A 560 19.92 -9.20 -20.25
C TYR A 560 18.87 -8.20 -19.82
N ILE A 561 17.71 -8.24 -20.48
CA ILE A 561 16.60 -7.34 -20.22
C ILE A 561 15.34 -8.18 -20.08
N ALA A 562 14.61 -8.01 -18.98
CA ALA A 562 13.32 -8.61 -18.75
C ALA A 562 12.21 -7.58 -18.90
N ALA A 563 11.08 -7.99 -19.49
CA ALA A 563 9.88 -7.18 -19.57
C ALA A 563 8.65 -8.05 -19.23
N PHE A 564 7.66 -7.43 -18.62
CA PHE A 564 6.45 -8.07 -18.15
C PHE A 564 5.22 -7.39 -18.74
N MET A 565 4.38 -8.18 -19.39
CA MET A 565 3.09 -7.71 -19.89
C MET A 565 2.06 -8.82 -19.72
N PRO A 566 1.22 -8.76 -18.69
CA PRO A 566 0.07 -9.64 -18.61
C PRO A 566 -0.91 -9.33 -19.74
N TRP A 567 -1.44 -10.36 -20.33
CA TRP A 567 -2.39 -10.27 -21.42
C TRP A 567 -3.42 -11.41 -21.32
N SER A 568 -4.62 -11.17 -21.84
CA SER A 568 -5.63 -12.20 -22.05
C SER A 568 -5.76 -12.52 -23.52
N ALA A 569 -6.04 -13.77 -23.84
CA ALA A 569 -6.45 -14.13 -25.17
C ALA A 569 -7.96 -13.88 -25.35
N LEU A 570 -8.30 -12.95 -26.22
CA LEU A 570 -9.67 -12.76 -26.67
C LEU A 570 -9.91 -13.68 -27.85
N CYS A 571 -10.56 -14.82 -27.62
CA CYS A 571 -10.85 -15.80 -28.65
C CYS A 571 -12.32 -15.77 -29.06
N ALA A 572 -12.58 -15.75 -30.37
CA ALA A 572 -13.90 -15.88 -30.93
C ALA A 572 -13.99 -17.17 -31.76
N TYR A 573 -15.00 -17.96 -31.47
CA TYR A 573 -15.30 -19.19 -32.17
C TYR A 573 -16.58 -19.03 -32.99
N PRO A 574 -16.73 -19.70 -34.12
CA PRO A 574 -17.99 -19.72 -34.85
C PRO A 574 -19.13 -20.15 -33.90
N GLY A 575 -20.12 -19.26 -33.69
CA GLY A 575 -21.26 -19.52 -32.82
C GLY A 575 -21.01 -19.39 -31.29
N TYR A 576 -19.79 -19.15 -30.85
CA TYR A 576 -19.46 -18.95 -29.44
C TYR A 576 -18.44 -17.85 -29.24
N SER A 577 -18.70 -16.97 -28.29
CA SER A 577 -17.75 -15.94 -27.86
C SER A 577 -17.65 -16.00 -26.35
N GLN A 578 -16.43 -16.13 -25.84
CA GLN A 578 -16.14 -16.13 -24.42
C GLN A 578 -16.53 -14.80 -23.74
N PHE A 579 -16.65 -13.73 -24.52
CA PHE A 579 -17.01 -12.39 -24.04
C PHE A 579 -18.41 -11.95 -24.46
N GLY A 580 -19.24 -12.83 -25.02
CA GLY A 580 -20.65 -12.57 -25.32
C GLY A 580 -20.95 -11.49 -26.38
N LEU A 581 -19.96 -10.73 -26.80
CA LEU A 581 -20.12 -9.53 -27.59
C LEU A 581 -19.89 -9.70 -29.10
N TRP A 582 -19.28 -10.78 -29.52
CA TRP A 582 -18.63 -10.90 -30.85
C TRP A 582 -19.18 -12.01 -31.73
N SER A 583 -19.91 -12.97 -31.14
CA SER A 583 -20.29 -14.18 -31.83
C SER A 583 -21.21 -13.97 -33.03
N SER A 584 -22.16 -13.04 -32.93
CA SER A 584 -23.13 -12.82 -34.03
C SER A 584 -22.52 -12.18 -35.26
N GLN A 585 -21.53 -11.30 -35.10
CA GLN A 585 -20.89 -10.63 -36.24
C GLN A 585 -19.84 -11.50 -36.92
N ILE A 586 -19.11 -12.28 -36.15
CA ILE A 586 -18.17 -13.27 -36.68
C ILE A 586 -18.92 -14.33 -37.46
N VAL A 587 -20.05 -14.82 -36.93
CA VAL A 587 -20.88 -15.80 -37.61
C VAL A 587 -21.47 -15.22 -38.92
N GLN A 588 -21.90 -13.95 -38.95
CA GLN A 588 -22.36 -13.30 -40.17
C GLN A 588 -21.22 -13.17 -41.20
N LEU A 589 -20.04 -12.77 -40.78
CA LEU A 589 -18.88 -12.73 -41.67
C LEU A 589 -18.52 -14.13 -42.17
N GLY A 590 -18.57 -15.13 -41.30
CA GLY A 590 -18.33 -16.52 -41.64
C GLY A 590 -19.25 -17.03 -42.69
N ASN A 591 -20.53 -16.80 -42.59
CA ASN A 591 -21.52 -17.20 -43.57
C ASN A 591 -21.38 -16.47 -44.92
N ALA A 592 -20.93 -15.22 -44.92
CA ALA A 592 -20.72 -14.44 -46.13
C ALA A 592 -19.48 -14.86 -46.93
N THR A 593 -18.51 -15.48 -46.32
CA THR A 593 -17.20 -15.74 -46.92
C THR A 593 -16.73 -17.21 -46.86
N GLY A 594 -17.42 -18.07 -46.10
CA GLY A 594 -17.04 -19.50 -45.92
C GLY A 594 -15.76 -19.69 -45.06
N TRP A 595 -15.23 -18.67 -44.50
CA TRP A 595 -13.89 -18.63 -43.87
C TRP A 595 -13.87 -18.89 -42.38
N PHE A 596 -15.03 -18.92 -41.73
CA PHE A 596 -15.12 -18.78 -40.26
C PHE A 596 -15.32 -20.08 -39.48
N ALA A 597 -14.81 -21.16 -39.99
CA ALA A 597 -14.73 -22.41 -39.24
C ALA A 597 -13.57 -22.42 -38.20
N LEU A 598 -12.73 -21.38 -38.15
CA LEU A 598 -11.53 -21.32 -37.29
C LEU A 598 -11.71 -20.29 -36.16
N PRO A 599 -11.30 -20.64 -34.94
CA PRO A 599 -11.30 -19.69 -33.86
C PRO A 599 -10.22 -18.63 -34.07
N PHE A 600 -10.55 -17.39 -33.72
CA PHE A 600 -9.64 -16.26 -33.78
C PHE A 600 -9.32 -15.83 -32.38
N CYS A 601 -8.04 -15.65 -32.09
CA CYS A 601 -7.57 -15.10 -30.84
C CYS A 601 -6.73 -13.86 -31.08
N THR A 602 -6.98 -12.81 -30.33
CA THR A 602 -6.11 -11.65 -30.21
C THR A 602 -5.63 -11.50 -28.77
N LEU A 603 -4.48 -10.88 -28.58
CA LEU A 603 -3.94 -10.61 -27.27
C LEU A 603 -4.30 -9.20 -26.85
N VAL A 604 -4.89 -9.09 -25.70
CA VAL A 604 -5.29 -7.84 -25.10
C VAL A 604 -4.48 -7.65 -23.82
N PRO A 605 -3.64 -6.61 -23.72
CA PRO A 605 -2.95 -6.31 -22.48
C PRO A 605 -3.94 -6.10 -21.34
N GLU A 606 -3.70 -6.79 -20.21
CA GLU A 606 -4.54 -6.64 -19.02
C GLU A 606 -4.09 -5.44 -18.21
N ILE A 607 -4.81 -4.34 -18.28
CA ILE A 607 -4.54 -3.12 -17.52
C ILE A 607 -4.60 -3.35 -16.01
N PRO A 608 -5.59 -4.07 -15.44
CA PRO A 608 -5.64 -4.30 -14.01
C PRO A 608 -4.39 -4.96 -13.42
N ALA A 609 -3.69 -5.74 -14.23
CA ALA A 609 -2.50 -6.45 -13.81
C ALA A 609 -1.20 -5.63 -13.91
N GLY A 610 -1.27 -4.40 -14.37
CA GLY A 610 -0.23 -3.40 -14.19
C GLY A 610 1.03 -3.47 -15.05
N GLY A 611 1.27 -4.46 -15.89
CA GLY A 611 2.53 -4.72 -16.60
C GLY A 611 3.27 -3.52 -17.21
N ASP A 612 4.43 -3.74 -17.79
CA ASP A 612 5.32 -2.68 -18.29
C ASP A 612 4.71 -1.83 -19.40
N PHE A 613 3.75 -2.39 -20.13
CA PHE A 613 2.97 -1.59 -21.08
C PHE A 613 2.31 -0.39 -20.40
N LEU A 614 1.63 -0.60 -19.28
CA LEU A 614 0.99 0.48 -18.51
C LEU A 614 2.03 1.37 -17.82
N LYS A 615 3.11 0.78 -17.33
CA LYS A 615 4.19 1.48 -16.63
C LYS A 615 5.08 2.31 -17.56
N SER A 616 5.00 2.10 -18.88
CA SER A 616 5.74 2.88 -19.87
C SER A 616 5.51 4.39 -19.74
N TYR A 617 4.30 4.80 -19.32
CA TYR A 617 4.03 6.18 -18.99
C TYR A 617 4.97 6.71 -17.89
N TRP A 618 5.10 5.96 -16.80
CA TRP A 618 5.98 6.36 -15.69
C TRP A 618 7.45 6.28 -16.06
N MET A 619 7.85 5.31 -16.89
CA MET A 619 9.19 5.24 -17.46
C MET A 619 9.54 6.54 -18.19
N ALA A 620 8.65 7.00 -19.07
CA ALA A 620 8.83 8.26 -19.80
C ALA A 620 8.82 9.49 -18.88
N GLN A 621 7.89 9.58 -17.91
CA GLN A 621 7.80 10.71 -17.00
C GLN A 621 9.03 10.84 -16.09
N ILE A 622 9.53 9.72 -15.56
CA ILE A 622 10.72 9.72 -14.71
C ILE A 622 11.97 10.05 -15.53
N ALA A 623 12.08 9.50 -16.75
CA ALA A 623 13.15 9.86 -17.66
C ALA A 623 13.13 11.35 -18.03
N ASN A 624 11.94 11.90 -18.30
CA ASN A 624 11.77 13.32 -18.56
C ASN A 624 12.18 14.20 -17.36
N GLN A 625 11.77 13.82 -16.17
CA GLN A 625 12.12 14.55 -14.94
C GLN A 625 13.64 14.55 -14.69
N VAL A 626 14.32 13.44 -14.98
CA VAL A 626 15.77 13.30 -14.76
C VAL A 626 16.57 14.00 -15.87
N TYR A 627 16.15 13.88 -17.12
CA TYR A 627 16.93 14.30 -18.29
C TYR A 627 16.34 15.47 -19.06
N GLY A 628 15.16 15.98 -18.67
CA GLY A 628 14.47 17.03 -19.41
C GLY A 628 13.97 16.60 -20.80
N THR A 629 13.72 15.28 -20.99
CA THR A 629 13.25 14.74 -22.26
C THR A 629 11.75 14.92 -22.43
N ASP A 630 11.29 15.15 -23.68
CA ASP A 630 9.88 15.30 -23.99
C ASP A 630 9.19 13.94 -24.02
N VAL A 631 8.12 13.80 -23.25
CA VAL A 631 7.30 12.56 -23.18
C VAL A 631 6.73 12.18 -24.55
N ALA A 632 6.40 13.16 -25.39
CA ALA A 632 5.88 12.92 -26.74
C ALA A 632 6.89 12.21 -27.64
N LYS A 633 8.17 12.33 -27.37
CA LYS A 633 9.22 11.60 -28.10
C LYS A 633 9.19 10.10 -27.85
N PHE A 634 8.55 9.66 -26.79
CA PHE A 634 8.42 8.26 -26.41
C PHE A 634 7.10 7.62 -26.86
N GLY A 635 6.30 8.33 -27.63
CA GLY A 635 5.12 7.79 -28.31
C GLY A 635 3.85 7.79 -27.51
N LEU A 636 3.83 8.32 -26.28
CA LEU A 636 2.62 8.47 -25.48
C LEU A 636 2.13 9.92 -25.53
N PRO A 637 0.88 10.21 -25.98
CA PRO A 637 0.30 11.53 -25.89
C PRO A 637 0.18 11.99 -24.44
N ALA A 638 0.44 13.26 -24.17
CA ALA A 638 0.28 13.85 -22.83
C ALA A 638 -1.15 13.70 -22.28
N SER A 639 -2.17 13.73 -23.15
CA SER A 639 -3.57 13.47 -22.79
C SER A 639 -3.80 12.05 -22.28
N TYR A 640 -3.08 11.08 -22.80
CA TYR A 640 -3.13 9.69 -22.34
C TYR A 640 -2.56 9.52 -20.93
N ALA A 641 -1.53 10.30 -20.64
CA ALA A 641 -0.91 10.36 -19.33
C ALA A 641 -1.88 10.73 -18.21
N GLN A 642 -2.74 11.72 -18.46
CA GLN A 642 -3.72 12.16 -17.46
C GLN A 642 -4.76 11.07 -17.14
N HIS A 643 -5.07 10.24 -18.09
CA HIS A 643 -6.02 9.15 -17.92
C HIS A 643 -5.40 7.94 -17.20
N LEU A 644 -4.11 7.67 -17.40
CA LEU A 644 -3.39 6.61 -16.69
C LEU A 644 -2.98 6.98 -15.27
N ALA A 645 -2.88 8.28 -14.95
CA ALA A 645 -2.52 8.76 -13.62
C ALA A 645 -3.56 8.40 -12.53
N ASN A 646 -4.77 7.98 -12.92
CA ASN A 646 -5.79 7.50 -12.00
C ASN A 646 -6.39 6.16 -12.48
N PRO A 647 -5.65 5.04 -12.40
CA PRO A 647 -6.14 3.75 -12.83
C PRO A 647 -7.46 3.34 -12.14
N PHE A 648 -7.68 3.76 -10.89
CA PHE A 648 -8.92 3.47 -10.17
C PHE A 648 -10.15 4.18 -10.73
N GLY A 649 -10.02 5.39 -11.27
CA GLY A 649 -11.13 6.10 -11.93
C GLY A 649 -11.61 5.39 -13.19
N TYR A 650 -10.73 4.69 -13.88
CA TYR A 650 -11.01 3.98 -15.11
C TYR A 650 -11.72 2.64 -14.91
N PHE A 651 -11.32 1.87 -13.91
CA PHE A 651 -11.91 0.55 -13.63
C PHE A 651 -13.38 0.63 -13.22
N PHE A 652 -13.78 1.72 -12.58
CA PHE A 652 -15.18 1.92 -12.15
C PHE A 652 -16.09 2.53 -13.23
N THR A 653 -15.54 3.03 -14.33
CA THR A 653 -16.31 3.68 -15.40
C THR A 653 -16.65 2.78 -16.60
N GLY A 654 -16.33 1.49 -16.52
CA GLY A 654 -16.65 0.52 -17.59
C GLY A 654 -15.78 0.66 -18.82
N THR A 655 -14.54 1.12 -18.67
CA THR A 655 -13.56 1.16 -19.75
C THR A 655 -12.93 -0.21 -19.96
N SER A 656 -12.83 -0.67 -21.18
CA SER A 656 -12.09 -1.85 -21.59
C SER A 656 -10.97 -1.47 -22.54
N GLN A 657 -9.83 -2.12 -22.39
CA GLN A 657 -8.73 -1.99 -23.34
C GLN A 657 -8.85 -3.10 -24.38
N ILE A 658 -8.67 -2.73 -25.63
CA ILE A 658 -8.62 -3.66 -26.75
C ILE A 658 -7.34 -3.34 -27.52
N GLY A 659 -6.28 -4.14 -27.32
CA GLY A 659 -4.98 -3.88 -27.93
C GLY A 659 -4.40 -2.50 -27.54
N PRO A 660 -3.84 -1.74 -28.48
CA PRO A 660 -3.35 -0.39 -28.25
C PRO A 660 -4.44 0.66 -28.12
N TYR A 661 -5.69 0.25 -27.97
CA TYR A 661 -6.87 1.13 -27.95
C TYR A 661 -7.53 1.11 -26.58
N PHE A 662 -8.08 2.26 -26.22
CA PHE A 662 -8.89 2.39 -25.00
C PHE A 662 -10.32 2.71 -25.37
N VAL A 663 -11.24 2.03 -24.72
CA VAL A 663 -12.66 2.35 -24.78
C VAL A 663 -13.00 3.16 -23.55
N VAL A 664 -13.34 4.43 -23.76
CA VAL A 664 -13.83 5.32 -22.72
C VAL A 664 -15.32 5.55 -22.95
N GLY A 665 -16.15 4.86 -22.20
CA GLY A 665 -17.59 4.88 -22.44
C GLY A 665 -17.92 4.31 -23.83
N ASN A 666 -18.46 5.14 -24.72
CA ASN A 666 -18.74 4.80 -26.11
C ASN A 666 -17.68 5.30 -27.10
N GLN A 667 -16.54 5.79 -26.63
CA GLN A 667 -15.49 6.34 -27.48
C GLN A 667 -14.25 5.47 -27.46
N PHE A 668 -13.67 5.24 -28.65
CA PHE A 668 -12.34 4.64 -28.79
C PHE A 668 -11.27 5.72 -28.80
N LEU A 669 -10.30 5.58 -27.92
CA LEU A 669 -9.10 6.40 -27.96
C LEU A 669 -8.01 5.56 -28.62
N ILE A 670 -7.64 5.91 -29.85
CA ILE A 670 -6.47 5.32 -30.51
C ILE A 670 -5.24 5.97 -29.92
N VAL A 671 -4.39 5.16 -29.30
CA VAL A 671 -3.07 5.60 -28.85
C VAL A 671 -2.07 5.22 -29.94
N PRO A 672 -1.47 6.18 -30.62
CA PRO A 672 -0.39 5.87 -31.54
C PRO A 672 0.81 5.39 -30.72
N LEU A 673 1.00 4.06 -30.68
CA LEU A 673 2.17 3.47 -30.09
C LEU A 673 3.37 3.73 -31.01
N ASN A 674 4.41 4.31 -30.47
CA ASN A 674 5.69 4.33 -31.17
C ASN A 674 6.37 2.98 -30.99
N LEU A 675 6.03 2.03 -31.87
CA LEU A 675 6.60 0.68 -31.87
C LEU A 675 8.11 0.65 -32.12
N THR A 676 8.74 1.79 -32.35
CA THR A 676 10.20 1.90 -32.50
C THR A 676 10.94 1.98 -31.18
N THR A 677 10.23 2.12 -30.05
CA THR A 677 10.86 2.08 -28.73
C THR A 677 11.29 0.67 -28.37
N LEU A 678 12.40 0.57 -27.60
CA LEU A 678 12.91 -0.74 -27.17
C LEU A 678 11.85 -1.55 -26.43
N LEU A 679 11.15 -0.96 -25.46
CA LEU A 679 10.13 -1.65 -24.69
C LEU A 679 9.03 -2.22 -25.59
N TYR A 680 8.44 -1.40 -26.44
CA TYR A 680 7.33 -1.87 -27.29
C TYR A 680 7.80 -2.88 -28.33
N THR A 681 9.03 -2.75 -28.83
CA THR A 681 9.67 -3.78 -29.68
C THR A 681 9.79 -5.11 -28.93
N MET A 682 10.21 -5.08 -27.66
CA MET A 682 10.28 -6.29 -26.81
C MET A 682 8.90 -6.90 -26.55
N LEU A 683 7.89 -6.06 -26.29
CA LEU A 683 6.53 -6.54 -25.97
C LEU A 683 5.78 -7.06 -27.19
N PHE A 684 6.01 -6.51 -28.38
CA PHE A 684 5.17 -6.71 -29.56
C PHE A 684 5.95 -7.17 -30.83
N ASN A 685 7.07 -7.86 -30.68
CA ASN A 685 7.81 -8.39 -31.84
C ASN A 685 7.25 -9.71 -32.36
N MET A 686 7.60 -10.03 -33.64
CA MET A 686 7.09 -11.22 -34.33
C MET A 686 7.51 -12.53 -33.66
N GLU A 687 8.71 -12.63 -33.08
CA GLU A 687 9.19 -13.85 -32.43
C GLU A 687 8.33 -14.18 -31.21
N ARG A 688 8.00 -13.17 -30.41
CA ARG A 688 7.11 -13.34 -29.26
C ARG A 688 5.70 -13.69 -29.71
N VAL A 689 5.16 -12.99 -30.71
CA VAL A 689 3.84 -13.27 -31.27
C VAL A 689 3.76 -14.69 -31.83
N TYR A 690 4.78 -15.12 -32.57
CA TYR A 690 4.87 -16.48 -33.09
C TYR A 690 4.90 -17.54 -31.99
N TRP A 691 5.70 -17.30 -30.95
CA TRP A 691 5.75 -18.18 -29.79
C TRP A 691 4.40 -18.30 -29.08
N MET A 692 3.75 -17.17 -28.80
CA MET A 692 2.45 -17.14 -28.16
C MET A 692 1.42 -17.88 -29.00
N TRP A 693 1.47 -17.70 -30.28
CA TRP A 693 0.60 -18.33 -31.25
C TRP A 693 0.79 -19.85 -31.33
N THR A 694 2.00 -20.33 -31.44
CA THR A 694 2.29 -21.79 -31.47
C THR A 694 1.98 -22.48 -30.16
N THR A 695 2.04 -21.78 -29.05
CA THR A 695 1.80 -22.34 -27.72
C THR A 695 0.31 -22.36 -27.33
N TYR A 696 -0.45 -21.33 -27.75
CA TYR A 696 -1.82 -21.14 -27.28
C TYR A 696 -2.91 -21.38 -28.33
N SER A 697 -2.56 -21.69 -29.55
CA SER A 697 -3.56 -22.10 -30.50
C SER A 697 -4.17 -23.45 -30.08
N PRO A 698 -5.43 -23.50 -29.63
CA PRO A 698 -6.04 -24.77 -29.17
C PRO A 698 -6.22 -25.79 -30.27
N TYR A 699 -5.99 -25.44 -31.53
CA TYR A 699 -6.20 -26.27 -32.70
C TYR A 699 -4.95 -26.56 -33.53
N GLY A 700 -3.77 -26.14 -33.08
CA GLY A 700 -2.50 -26.36 -33.79
C GLY A 700 -2.38 -25.63 -35.13
N TYR A 701 -3.34 -24.76 -35.46
CA TYR A 701 -3.33 -23.93 -36.67
C TYR A 701 -2.83 -22.53 -36.34
N PRO A 702 -2.12 -21.92 -37.30
CA PRO A 702 -1.76 -20.51 -37.20
C PRO A 702 -3.01 -19.62 -37.15
N THR A 703 -3.51 -19.34 -35.99
CA THR A 703 -4.45 -18.24 -35.74
C THR A 703 -3.66 -16.97 -35.61
N TRP A 704 -3.96 -15.98 -36.41
CA TRP A 704 -3.30 -14.70 -36.37
C TRP A 704 -3.59 -14.03 -35.00
N ILE A 705 -2.62 -14.09 -34.16
CA ILE A 705 -2.67 -13.42 -32.89
C ILE A 705 -1.97 -12.08 -33.12
N PHE A 706 -2.55 -10.99 -32.71
CA PHE A 706 -1.95 -9.67 -32.68
C PHE A 706 -1.63 -8.97 -34.02
N ALA A 707 -1.22 -9.68 -35.06
CA ALA A 707 -0.85 -9.07 -36.36
C ALA A 707 -2.06 -8.63 -37.20
N GLY A 708 -3.26 -8.98 -36.76
CA GLY A 708 -4.47 -8.75 -37.53
C GLY A 708 -4.77 -9.89 -38.53
N VAL A 709 -5.93 -9.84 -39.07
CA VAL A 709 -6.39 -10.75 -40.11
C VAL A 709 -5.97 -10.19 -41.45
N PRO A 710 -5.64 -11.02 -42.45
CA PRO A 710 -5.65 -10.56 -43.82
C PRO A 710 -7.07 -10.10 -44.16
N ALA A 711 -7.40 -8.87 -43.84
CA ALA A 711 -8.73 -8.31 -44.04
C ALA A 711 -9.14 -8.38 -45.49
N ALA A 712 -8.17 -8.38 -46.36
CA ALA A 712 -8.37 -8.50 -47.73
C ALA A 712 -8.80 -9.88 -48.24
N ASN A 713 -8.27 -10.93 -47.68
CA ASN A 713 -8.80 -12.26 -47.99
C ASN A 713 -10.24 -12.41 -47.55
N ILE A 714 -10.68 -11.63 -46.59
CA ILE A 714 -12.06 -11.66 -46.09
C ILE A 714 -12.97 -10.72 -46.86
N LEU A 715 -12.50 -9.53 -47.23
CA LEU A 715 -13.38 -8.47 -47.73
C LEU A 715 -13.09 -7.99 -49.16
N THR A 716 -11.86 -8.05 -49.64
CA THR A 716 -11.47 -7.44 -50.94
C THR A 716 -10.50 -8.27 -51.81
N GLY A 717 -9.93 -9.36 -51.32
CA GLY A 717 -8.93 -10.15 -52.06
C GLY A 717 -7.49 -9.61 -52.06
N ASN A 718 -7.21 -8.48 -51.41
CA ASN A 718 -5.88 -7.89 -51.30
C ASN A 718 -5.23 -8.17 -49.94
N GLU A 719 -3.96 -8.50 -49.84
CA GLU A 719 -3.28 -8.90 -48.61
C GLU A 719 -2.98 -7.74 -47.63
N THR A 720 -3.99 -7.05 -47.16
CA THR A 720 -3.88 -5.99 -46.15
C THR A 720 -4.34 -6.54 -44.80
N TYR A 721 -3.59 -6.30 -43.76
CA TYR A 721 -3.91 -6.78 -42.42
C TYR A 721 -4.54 -5.63 -41.60
N VAL A 722 -5.67 -5.89 -40.98
CA VAL A 722 -6.25 -5.01 -39.97
C VAL A 722 -6.21 -5.77 -38.64
N PRO A 723 -5.71 -5.15 -37.54
CA PRO A 723 -5.77 -5.78 -36.23
C PRO A 723 -7.19 -6.20 -35.89
N TRP A 724 -7.39 -7.43 -35.42
CA TRP A 724 -8.71 -8.00 -35.16
C TRP A 724 -9.47 -7.19 -34.09
N ASP A 725 -8.78 -6.77 -33.05
CA ASP A 725 -9.29 -5.92 -32.00
C ASP A 725 -9.85 -4.60 -32.54
N VAL A 726 -9.16 -3.95 -33.47
CA VAL A 726 -9.64 -2.74 -34.15
C VAL A 726 -10.89 -3.03 -34.97
N TYR A 727 -10.85 -4.07 -35.74
CA TYR A 727 -11.96 -4.48 -36.61
C TYR A 727 -13.24 -4.75 -35.80
N TYR A 728 -13.13 -5.55 -34.74
CA TYR A 728 -14.27 -5.88 -33.88
C TYR A 728 -14.74 -4.73 -33.00
N ALA A 729 -13.82 -3.97 -32.48
CA ALA A 729 -14.16 -2.78 -31.74
C ALA A 729 -14.97 -1.81 -32.57
N TYR A 730 -14.55 -1.60 -33.83
CA TYR A 730 -15.24 -0.71 -34.75
C TYR A 730 -16.65 -1.17 -35.12
N ALA A 731 -16.82 -2.48 -35.34
CA ALA A 731 -18.10 -3.03 -35.72
C ALA A 731 -19.22 -2.84 -34.68
N LYS A 732 -18.88 -2.51 -33.43
CA LYS A 732 -19.84 -2.30 -32.34
C LYS A 732 -20.02 -0.86 -31.90
N ILE A 733 -19.20 0.07 -32.41
CA ILE A 733 -19.36 1.47 -32.09
C ILE A 733 -20.61 2.00 -32.79
N PRO A 734 -21.49 2.74 -32.09
CA PRO A 734 -22.58 3.46 -32.76
C PRO A 734 -22.04 4.34 -33.87
N PRO A 735 -22.73 4.43 -35.04
CA PRO A 735 -22.26 5.14 -36.23
C PRO A 735 -21.78 6.58 -35.95
N GLN A 736 -22.39 7.26 -34.98
CA GLN A 736 -22.02 8.62 -34.60
C GLN A 736 -20.63 8.72 -33.91
N ASN A 737 -20.09 7.63 -33.40
CA ASN A 737 -18.82 7.59 -32.70
C ASN A 737 -17.70 6.94 -33.52
N GLN A 738 -17.97 6.54 -34.75
CA GLN A 738 -17.03 5.84 -35.62
C GLN A 738 -15.99 6.76 -36.27
N VAL A 739 -16.12 8.06 -36.12
CA VAL A 739 -15.26 9.08 -36.78
C VAL A 739 -13.78 8.93 -36.39
N ILE A 740 -13.50 8.47 -35.20
CA ILE A 740 -12.12 8.34 -34.71
C ILE A 740 -11.39 7.18 -35.43
N LEU A 741 -12.10 6.15 -35.82
CA LEU A 741 -11.54 5.00 -36.57
C LEU A 741 -11.61 5.18 -38.08
N GLY A 742 -12.31 6.19 -38.57
CA GLY A 742 -12.42 6.50 -39.98
C GLY A 742 -11.08 6.72 -40.71
N SER A 743 -10.02 6.98 -39.94
CA SER A 743 -8.64 7.03 -40.48
C SER A 743 -8.02 5.65 -40.69
N LEU A 744 -8.59 4.59 -40.12
CA LEU A 744 -8.07 3.21 -40.23
C LEU A 744 -8.88 2.33 -41.18
N CYS A 745 -10.17 2.60 -41.31
CA CYS A 745 -11.02 1.85 -42.20
C CYS A 745 -12.27 2.67 -42.60
N THR A 746 -12.82 2.36 -43.77
CA THR A 746 -14.14 2.83 -44.21
C THR A 746 -15.18 1.80 -43.87
N VAL A 747 -16.30 2.21 -43.26
CA VAL A 747 -17.37 1.29 -42.87
C VAL A 747 -18.43 1.23 -43.98
N SER A 748 -18.79 0.04 -44.38
CA SER A 748 -19.92 -0.16 -45.29
C SER A 748 -21.25 0.09 -44.60
N SER A 749 -22.32 0.29 -45.38
CA SER A 749 -23.68 0.38 -44.87
C SER A 749 -24.15 -0.84 -44.07
N ALA A 750 -23.46 -1.97 -44.19
CA ALA A 750 -23.69 -3.19 -43.43
C ALA A 750 -22.85 -3.27 -42.12
N GLY A 751 -22.08 -2.23 -41.74
CA GLY A 751 -21.28 -2.19 -40.55
C GLY A 751 -19.91 -2.85 -40.68
N PHE A 752 -19.45 -3.20 -41.86
CA PHE A 752 -18.13 -3.82 -42.05
C PHE A 752 -17.04 -2.76 -42.24
N CYS A 753 -15.91 -2.99 -41.63
CA CYS A 753 -14.72 -2.16 -41.74
C CYS A 753 -13.88 -2.60 -42.95
N TYR A 754 -13.69 -1.73 -43.92
CA TYR A 754 -12.78 -1.95 -45.04
C TYR A 754 -11.48 -1.19 -44.79
N PRO A 755 -10.31 -1.85 -44.91
CA PRO A 755 -9.05 -1.15 -44.75
C PRO A 755 -8.92 -0.02 -45.77
N ILE A 756 -8.43 1.12 -45.31
CA ILE A 756 -8.14 2.26 -46.15
C ILE A 756 -6.90 1.95 -46.96
N ALA A 757 -7.00 2.04 -48.29
CA ALA A 757 -5.87 1.81 -49.19
C ALA A 757 -4.69 2.72 -48.80
N GLY A 758 -3.52 2.14 -48.53
CA GLY A 758 -2.30 2.85 -48.11
C GLY A 758 -2.01 2.87 -46.60
N LEU A 759 -2.92 2.39 -45.77
CA LEU A 759 -2.57 2.09 -44.37
C LEU A 759 -1.68 0.85 -44.36
N ASN A 760 -0.42 1.05 -44.09
CA ASN A 760 0.45 -0.05 -43.69
C ASN A 760 -0.10 -0.59 -42.38
N ALA A 761 -0.89 -1.65 -42.43
CA ALA A 761 -1.35 -2.38 -41.24
C ALA A 761 -0.19 -2.94 -40.41
N THR A 762 1.03 -2.91 -40.96
CA THR A 762 2.30 -3.14 -40.26
C THR A 762 2.60 -2.12 -39.14
N GLY A 763 1.81 -1.07 -38.95
CA GLY A 763 1.94 -0.18 -37.79
C GLY A 763 1.67 -0.85 -36.44
N PHE A 764 0.98 -1.99 -36.47
CA PHE A 764 0.77 -2.88 -35.32
C PHE A 764 1.34 -4.28 -35.56
N ALA A 765 1.82 -4.56 -36.75
CA ALA A 765 2.59 -5.76 -36.99
C ALA A 765 3.86 -5.67 -36.15
N ALA A 766 4.05 -6.68 -35.37
CA ALA A 766 5.23 -6.92 -34.60
C ALA A 766 6.49 -6.56 -35.39
N THR A 767 7.29 -5.69 -34.84
CA THR A 767 8.58 -5.31 -35.39
C THR A 767 9.51 -6.53 -35.41
N SER A 768 10.34 -6.66 -36.42
CA SER A 768 11.44 -7.61 -36.38
C SER A 768 12.46 -7.14 -35.33
N LEU A 769 13.03 -8.09 -34.59
CA LEU A 769 14.13 -7.76 -33.67
C LEU A 769 15.36 -7.34 -34.46
N PRO A 770 16.11 -6.33 -33.98
CA PRO A 770 17.40 -6.00 -34.52
C PRO A 770 18.39 -7.13 -34.26
N PRO A 771 19.48 -7.27 -35.05
CA PRO A 771 20.44 -8.37 -34.93
C PRO A 771 21.13 -8.47 -33.57
N ASN A 772 21.24 -7.35 -32.87
CA ASN A 772 21.88 -7.22 -31.55
C ASN A 772 20.93 -7.41 -30.37
N LEU A 773 19.65 -7.80 -30.60
CA LEU A 773 18.68 -8.10 -29.57
C LEU A 773 18.01 -9.46 -29.84
N ARG A 774 18.27 -10.42 -28.99
CA ARG A 774 17.76 -11.79 -29.14
C ARG A 774 16.79 -12.13 -28.03
N LEU A 775 15.60 -12.64 -28.39
CA LEU A 775 14.68 -13.27 -27.44
C LEU A 775 15.29 -14.60 -26.96
N VAL A 776 15.51 -14.72 -25.65
CA VAL A 776 16.14 -15.93 -25.07
C VAL A 776 15.19 -16.72 -24.19
N TYR A 777 14.14 -16.07 -23.68
CA TYR A 777 13.15 -16.76 -22.88
C TYR A 777 11.76 -16.10 -22.95
N VAL A 778 10.72 -16.94 -22.91
CA VAL A 778 9.31 -16.58 -22.74
C VAL A 778 8.73 -17.46 -21.64
N SER A 779 8.16 -16.87 -20.63
CA SER A 779 7.66 -17.57 -19.45
C SER A 779 6.45 -18.44 -19.73
N LYS A 780 6.21 -19.40 -18.84
CA LYS A 780 5.03 -20.28 -18.83
C LYS A 780 4.20 -20.00 -17.56
N PRO A 781 2.87 -20.20 -17.58
CA PRO A 781 2.07 -20.76 -18.68
C PRO A 781 1.62 -19.72 -19.72
N TYR A 782 1.69 -18.41 -19.44
CA TYR A 782 0.98 -17.41 -20.26
C TYR A 782 1.90 -16.53 -21.14
N GLY A 783 3.22 -16.66 -21.01
CA GLY A 783 4.16 -15.84 -21.79
C GLY A 783 4.20 -14.37 -21.38
N TRP A 784 3.85 -14.07 -20.14
CA TRP A 784 3.77 -12.69 -19.63
C TRP A 784 5.13 -12.05 -19.40
N VAL A 785 6.13 -12.87 -19.05
CA VAL A 785 7.51 -12.41 -18.86
C VAL A 785 8.37 -12.84 -20.04
N VAL A 786 9.10 -11.91 -20.59
CA VAL A 786 10.06 -12.16 -21.69
C VAL A 786 11.45 -11.70 -21.28
N VAL A 787 12.45 -12.46 -21.67
CA VAL A 787 13.86 -12.10 -21.44
C VAL A 787 14.60 -12.02 -22.76
N TYR A 788 15.31 -10.93 -22.94
CA TYR A 788 16.13 -10.66 -24.11
C TYR A 788 17.60 -10.58 -23.73
N GLN A 789 18.45 -10.98 -24.65
CA GLN A 789 19.89 -10.83 -24.57
C GLN A 789 20.36 -9.78 -25.59
N ILE A 790 21.16 -8.85 -25.15
CA ILE A 790 21.95 -7.94 -26.01
C ILE A 790 23.25 -8.65 -26.39
N THR A 791 23.50 -8.79 -27.68
CA THR A 791 24.66 -9.48 -28.24
C THR A 791 25.73 -8.50 -28.72
#